data_26295e4aac3b68b3fc1115df5e54c661
#
_entry.id   26295e4aac3b68b3fc1115df5e54c661
#
_cell.length_a   1.000
_cell.length_b   1.000
_cell.length_c   1.000
_cell.angle_alpha   90.00
_cell.angle_beta   90.00
_cell.angle_gamma   90.00
#
_symmetry.space_group_name_H-M   'P 1'
#
loop_
_entity.id
_entity.type
_entity.pdbx_description
1 polymer ?
#
loop_
_entity_poly.entity_id
_entity_poly.type
_entity_poly.pdbx_seq_one_letter_code
_entity_poly.pdbx_strand_id
1 'polypeptide(L)'
;MQRREMMQAMVAAAATGMLPATAAAGTANQHPFPINSSRIPHVLADISGDALRVKLLSDATAVVADKRSGAEWRFGPVAFQENGPVDEGAVWLRPTRSVCEQYPGRFQGQAEGNGYRFWVLDGEGQSRGSFHAELAVEGNALEWTILQIDASLPSLSFPTPLACESLVLPQHVGRWVRSPMKERYCWPFFSSMNMRWFGGLQGLNGYLAILPGEQCADALISATEMSAAPLWMQRMEQWRGNRKIRYEFLRGNYVALAKAFRAWAQSNGLHRSLTAKLRDTPALSALTGGRLISIMQAEPAEDPQYYQDRLTTPPAGNPASQFRLHLTHSQTAQILRELPAAGVPRALVVLRGWIRGGYDWSHPDIWPPDDRLGSVEELRALCSPKGPIVVALHDNYQDSYKHNPSWPGGVDRTREQRPLRGGYWAGGQAYILNAAAGVAYAQRNWKMIQQLGPRAMFIDTVTATQTYQSYDPARLQHRAEDMAGMARLLRFFKECGVVLGSEEGADFGIPTVDWFENRHIRRAGETIPLWPLVFHDAVVNVRYTGDTTGIPMAGDPGKEYPAWLLEMLWGYAALSRVKSFEQRTEAYDRMRATRPVDAWFALIATDSMDDHAFLSSDETLERTQFSSGRSIVVNFAPEPQTYEGRTVPAGGYAAYDEHGEALAL
;
A
#
# COMPACT_ATOMS: atom_id res chain seq x y z
N MET A 1 -16.22 3.12 -21.83
CA MET A 1 -15.94 4.28 -20.93
C MET A 1 -14.71 3.95 -20.11
N GLN A 2 -13.66 4.76 -20.21
CA GLN A 2 -12.39 4.46 -19.56
C GLN A 2 -12.46 4.80 -18.06
N ARG A 3 -11.78 4.02 -17.22
CA ARG A 3 -11.69 4.18 -15.76
C ARG A 3 -11.32 5.61 -15.31
N ARG A 4 -10.69 6.40 -16.18
CA ARG A 4 -10.34 7.81 -15.95
C ARG A 4 -11.59 8.71 -15.94
N GLU A 5 -12.57 8.44 -16.80
CA GLU A 5 -13.86 9.13 -16.81
C GLU A 5 -14.74 8.71 -15.64
N MET A 6 -14.63 7.45 -15.20
CA MET A 6 -15.25 6.96 -13.97
C MET A 6 -14.68 7.64 -12.72
N MET A 7 -13.37 7.86 -12.67
CA MET A 7 -12.76 8.61 -11.55
C MET A 7 -13.14 10.10 -11.56
N GLN A 8 -13.39 10.70 -12.72
CA GLN A 8 -13.88 12.10 -12.80
C GLN A 8 -15.38 12.23 -12.49
N ALA A 9 -16.19 11.25 -12.85
CA ALA A 9 -17.63 11.23 -12.51
C ALA A 9 -17.89 11.01 -11.01
N MET A 10 -17.01 10.27 -10.30
CA MET A 10 -17.08 10.14 -8.84
C MET A 10 -16.85 11.45 -8.08
N VAL A 11 -16.22 12.44 -8.70
CA VAL A 11 -15.95 13.76 -8.10
C VAL A 11 -17.19 14.68 -8.13
N ALA A 12 -18.15 14.45 -9.03
CA ALA A 12 -19.27 15.37 -9.27
C ALA A 12 -20.55 15.08 -8.45
N ALA A 13 -20.71 13.88 -7.87
CA ALA A 13 -22.00 13.45 -7.29
C ALA A 13 -22.17 13.68 -5.77
N ALA A 14 -21.20 14.27 -5.07
CA ALA A 14 -21.21 14.40 -3.60
C ALA A 14 -21.69 15.77 -3.07
N ALA A 15 -22.33 16.59 -3.88
CA ALA A 15 -22.69 17.97 -3.49
C ALA A 15 -24.20 18.18 -3.35
N THR A 16 -24.87 17.51 -2.39
CA THR A 16 -26.14 18.03 -1.81
C THR A 16 -26.51 17.23 -0.55
N GLY A 17 -26.57 17.91 0.59
CA GLY A 17 -27.14 17.36 1.83
C GLY A 17 -26.58 17.99 3.11
N MET A 18 -26.92 19.26 3.37
CA MET A 18 -26.63 19.92 4.66
C MET A 18 -27.74 19.66 5.67
N LEU A 19 -27.40 19.22 6.88
CA LEU A 19 -28.18 19.43 8.10
C LEU A 19 -27.27 20.07 9.17
N PRO A 20 -27.77 21.01 9.99
CA PRO A 20 -26.93 21.76 10.91
C PRO A 20 -26.60 20.96 12.19
N ALA A 21 -25.32 20.97 12.56
CA ALA A 21 -24.86 20.44 13.84
C ALA A 21 -24.96 21.54 14.91
N THR A 22 -25.67 21.23 16.00
CA THR A 22 -25.66 22.06 17.21
C THR A 22 -24.36 21.86 17.98
N ALA A 23 -23.56 22.91 18.08
CA ALA A 23 -22.33 22.91 18.85
C ALA A 23 -22.64 23.01 20.35
N ALA A 24 -22.12 22.06 21.14
CA ALA A 24 -22.02 22.21 22.58
C ALA A 24 -20.84 23.15 22.91
N ALA A 25 -21.12 24.25 23.57
CA ALA A 25 -20.12 25.20 24.02
C ALA A 25 -19.25 24.59 25.13
N GLY A 26 -18.06 24.14 24.77
CA GLY A 26 -17.00 23.83 25.72
C GLY A 26 -16.40 25.13 26.26
N THR A 27 -16.08 25.15 27.55
CA THR A 27 -15.42 26.28 28.22
C THR A 27 -14.08 26.58 27.53
N ALA A 28 -13.97 27.74 26.91
CA ALA A 28 -12.75 28.19 26.25
C ALA A 28 -11.61 28.31 27.30
N ASN A 29 -10.55 27.52 27.12
CA ASN A 29 -9.31 27.69 27.84
C ASN A 29 -8.78 29.10 27.54
N GLN A 30 -8.71 29.98 28.55
CA GLN A 30 -8.21 31.32 28.37
C GLN A 30 -6.74 31.26 27.96
N HIS A 31 -6.41 31.89 26.84
CA HIS A 31 -5.05 32.02 26.36
C HIS A 31 -4.26 32.90 27.37
N PRO A 32 -3.10 32.43 27.87
CA PRO A 32 -2.36 33.13 28.91
C PRO A 32 -1.74 34.48 28.48
N PHE A 33 -1.80 34.78 27.16
CA PHE A 33 -1.22 36.01 26.62
C PHE A 33 -2.21 36.74 25.70
N PRO A 34 -2.16 38.10 25.67
CA PRO A 34 -2.89 38.85 24.67
C PRO A 34 -2.35 38.52 23.28
N ILE A 35 -3.23 38.09 22.38
CA ILE A 35 -2.89 37.69 21.03
C ILE A 35 -2.53 38.96 20.23
N ASN A 36 -1.24 39.15 19.98
CA ASN A 36 -0.75 40.23 19.13
C ASN A 36 -0.29 39.57 17.81
N SER A 37 -1.08 39.70 16.75
CA SER A 37 -0.85 39.13 15.43
C SER A 37 0.41 39.62 14.69
N SER A 38 1.13 40.59 15.29
CA SER A 38 2.32 41.20 14.71
C SER A 38 3.65 40.77 15.36
N ARG A 39 3.65 39.77 16.24
CA ARG A 39 4.91 39.34 16.88
C ARG A 39 5.77 38.56 15.90
N ILE A 40 6.99 39.06 15.70
CA ILE A 40 8.07 38.32 15.04
C ILE A 40 8.33 37.03 15.83
N PRO A 41 8.37 35.85 15.19
CA PRO A 41 8.67 34.60 15.87
C PRO A 41 10.01 34.68 16.62
N HIS A 42 10.03 34.29 17.90
CA HIS A 42 11.25 34.24 18.69
C HIS A 42 11.75 32.79 18.84
N VAL A 43 13.02 32.65 19.18
CA VAL A 43 13.65 31.34 19.35
C VAL A 43 13.16 30.69 20.63
N LEU A 44 12.57 29.49 20.50
CA LEU A 44 12.21 28.63 21.63
C LEU A 44 13.36 27.71 22.02
N ALA A 45 14.10 27.19 21.04
CA ALA A 45 15.25 26.34 21.26
C ALA A 45 16.32 26.53 20.18
N ASP A 46 17.56 26.33 20.57
CA ASP A 46 18.71 26.20 19.68
C ASP A 46 19.54 24.98 20.16
N ILE A 47 19.26 23.82 19.58
CA ILE A 47 19.84 22.55 19.99
C ILE A 47 20.95 22.18 19.01
N SER A 48 22.16 21.96 19.51
CA SER A 48 23.33 21.62 18.71
C SER A 48 23.86 20.26 19.13
N GLY A 49 23.54 19.22 18.33
CA GLY A 49 24.16 17.90 18.40
C GLY A 49 25.42 17.81 17.52
N ASP A 50 25.99 16.61 17.39
CA ASP A 50 27.22 16.38 16.61
C ASP A 50 26.97 16.61 15.11
N ALA A 51 25.90 16.06 14.57
CA ALA A 51 25.58 16.11 13.14
C ALA A 51 24.60 17.24 12.77
N LEU A 52 23.68 17.60 13.66
CA LEU A 52 22.61 18.57 13.40
C LEU A 52 22.68 19.76 14.35
N ARG A 53 22.24 20.92 13.85
CA ARG A 53 21.80 22.05 14.66
C ARG A 53 20.35 22.36 14.31
N VAL A 54 19.49 22.40 15.33
CA VAL A 54 18.06 22.66 15.19
C VAL A 54 17.68 23.93 15.92
N LYS A 55 17.14 24.91 15.18
CA LYS A 55 16.62 26.14 15.72
C LYS A 55 15.10 26.15 15.60
N LEU A 56 14.40 26.04 16.73
CA LEU A 56 12.94 26.04 16.81
C LEU A 56 12.43 27.43 17.14
N LEU A 57 11.38 27.89 16.47
CA LEU A 57 10.74 29.18 16.66
C LEU A 57 9.34 29.03 17.26
N SER A 58 8.84 30.12 17.84
CA SER A 58 7.54 30.14 18.54
C SER A 58 6.33 30.00 17.64
N ASP A 59 6.47 30.09 16.33
CA ASP A 59 5.43 29.77 15.33
C ASP A 59 5.48 28.31 14.84
N ALA A 60 6.17 27.44 15.56
CA ALA A 60 6.42 26.04 15.21
C ALA A 60 7.24 25.83 13.93
N THR A 61 7.80 26.86 13.33
CA THR A 61 8.80 26.73 12.28
C THR A 61 10.14 26.30 12.86
N ALA A 62 10.94 25.60 12.09
CA ALA A 62 12.28 25.22 12.50
C ALA A 62 13.26 25.26 11.35
N VAL A 63 14.53 25.54 11.67
CA VAL A 63 15.64 25.37 10.72
C VAL A 63 16.54 24.27 11.25
N VAL A 64 16.81 23.29 10.38
CA VAL A 64 17.74 22.19 10.64
C VAL A 64 18.95 22.36 9.73
N ALA A 65 20.12 22.60 10.32
CA ALA A 65 21.38 22.63 9.61
C ALA A 65 22.11 21.28 9.78
N ASP A 66 22.35 20.57 8.69
CA ASP A 66 23.19 19.38 8.68
C ASP A 66 24.66 19.82 8.58
N LYS A 67 25.39 19.71 9.68
CA LYS A 67 26.80 20.11 9.78
C LYS A 67 27.74 19.31 8.89
N ARG A 68 27.32 18.09 8.47
CA ARG A 68 28.13 17.20 7.65
C ARG A 68 28.10 17.59 6.17
N SER A 69 26.95 18.10 5.70
CA SER A 69 26.75 18.48 4.30
C SER A 69 26.67 19.99 4.09
N GLY A 70 26.43 20.76 5.15
CA GLY A 70 26.13 22.19 5.09
C GLY A 70 24.72 22.50 4.59
N ALA A 71 23.87 21.49 4.37
CA ALA A 71 22.50 21.71 3.93
C ALA A 71 21.62 22.28 5.04
N GLU A 72 20.75 23.22 4.67
CA GLU A 72 19.71 23.75 5.55
C GLU A 72 18.33 23.28 5.10
N TRP A 73 17.55 22.79 6.05
CA TRP A 73 16.17 22.38 5.89
C TRP A 73 15.25 23.25 6.70
N ARG A 74 14.13 23.67 6.12
CA ARG A 74 13.18 24.58 6.76
C ARG A 74 11.82 23.93 6.88
N PHE A 75 11.40 23.70 8.10
CA PHE A 75 10.01 23.46 8.43
C PHE A 75 9.28 24.80 8.33
N GLY A 76 8.48 24.95 7.26
CA GLY A 76 7.96 26.24 6.87
C GLY A 76 6.63 26.61 7.48
N PRO A 77 6.28 27.89 7.45
CA PRO A 77 4.90 28.28 7.53
C PRO A 77 4.24 27.94 6.20
N VAL A 78 3.57 26.80 6.14
CA VAL A 78 2.60 26.58 5.06
C VAL A 78 1.25 26.95 5.64
N ALA A 79 0.41 27.60 4.85
CA ALA A 79 -0.98 27.82 5.21
C ALA A 79 -1.63 26.43 5.47
N PHE A 80 -1.78 26.10 6.73
CA PHE A 80 -2.50 24.89 7.12
C PHE A 80 -3.98 25.12 6.90
N GLN A 81 -4.55 24.24 6.09
CA GLN A 81 -5.98 24.02 6.15
C GLN A 81 -6.18 22.78 7.04
N GLU A 82 -6.79 22.95 8.20
CA GLU A 82 -7.23 21.81 8.99
C GLU A 82 -8.24 21.03 8.14
N ASN A 83 -7.92 19.77 7.90
CA ASN A 83 -8.88 18.87 7.33
C ASN A 83 -9.75 18.38 8.49
N GLY A 84 -11.06 18.52 8.36
CA GLY A 84 -11.97 17.91 9.33
C GLY A 84 -12.02 16.38 9.18
N PRO A 85 -13.01 15.74 9.80
CA PRO A 85 -13.09 14.30 9.85
C PRO A 85 -13.09 13.70 8.44
N VAL A 86 -12.27 12.70 8.25
CA VAL A 86 -12.22 11.89 7.04
C VAL A 86 -13.51 11.09 6.98
N ASP A 87 -14.16 11.02 5.81
CA ASP A 87 -15.32 10.17 5.61
C ASP A 87 -14.88 8.70 5.66
N GLU A 88 -15.13 8.03 6.77
CA GLU A 88 -14.81 6.62 7.00
C GLU A 88 -15.78 5.66 6.28
N GLY A 89 -16.81 6.19 5.63
CA GLY A 89 -17.80 5.40 4.88
C GLY A 89 -17.40 5.09 3.43
N ALA A 90 -16.24 5.59 2.97
CA ALA A 90 -15.76 5.35 1.61
C ALA A 90 -14.63 4.32 1.60
N VAL A 91 -14.59 3.47 0.58
CA VAL A 91 -13.47 2.53 0.31
C VAL A 91 -12.14 3.27 0.19
N TRP A 92 -12.19 4.52 -0.16
CA TRP A 92 -11.07 5.43 -0.25
C TRP A 92 -11.32 6.59 0.71
N LEU A 93 -10.55 6.68 1.77
CA LEU A 93 -10.48 7.88 2.60
C LEU A 93 -10.17 9.06 1.68
N ARG A 94 -11.18 9.84 1.39
CA ARG A 94 -11.01 11.14 0.74
C ARG A 94 -11.33 12.19 1.77
N PRO A 95 -10.43 13.14 2.03
CA PRO A 95 -10.86 14.36 2.69
C PRO A 95 -11.94 14.97 1.80
N THR A 96 -13.14 15.10 2.32
CA THR A 96 -14.20 15.84 1.64
C THR A 96 -13.74 17.27 1.49
N ARG A 97 -13.96 17.91 0.33
CA ARG A 97 -13.56 19.31 0.09
C ARG A 97 -14.07 20.27 1.17
N SER A 98 -15.22 19.99 1.75
CA SER A 98 -15.85 20.80 2.80
C SER A 98 -15.07 20.83 4.11
N VAL A 99 -14.12 19.95 4.27
CA VAL A 99 -13.34 19.80 5.50
C VAL A 99 -11.94 20.40 5.39
N CYS A 100 -11.48 20.59 4.15
CA CYS A 100 -10.16 21.15 3.88
C CYS A 100 -10.12 22.70 3.86
N GLU A 101 -11.25 23.39 4.04
CA GLU A 101 -11.34 24.82 3.81
C GLU A 101 -11.13 25.70 5.05
N GLN A 102 -10.81 25.14 6.20
CA GLN A 102 -10.84 25.93 7.40
C GLN A 102 -9.48 26.02 8.08
N TYR A 103 -9.06 27.22 8.22
CA TYR A 103 -7.99 27.77 9.04
C TYR A 103 -6.57 27.57 8.52
N PRO A 104 -5.91 28.62 8.04
CA PRO A 104 -4.46 28.64 7.99
C PRO A 104 -3.99 28.56 9.45
N GLY A 105 -3.63 27.37 9.92
CA GLY A 105 -3.17 27.14 11.28
C GLY A 105 -1.95 28.00 11.54
N ARG A 106 -2.09 29.00 12.40
CA ARG A 106 -0.96 29.71 12.98
C ARG A 106 -0.67 29.06 14.31
N PHE A 107 0.59 28.83 14.56
CA PHE A 107 1.02 28.33 15.86
C PHE A 107 1.58 29.47 16.69
N GLN A 108 1.35 29.42 17.99
CA GLN A 108 2.08 30.20 18.96
C GLN A 108 2.59 29.27 20.06
N GLY A 109 3.90 29.22 20.23
CA GLY A 109 4.56 28.29 21.13
C GLY A 109 5.28 29.01 22.28
N GLN A 110 5.45 28.24 23.35
CA GLN A 110 6.33 28.59 24.47
C GLN A 110 7.02 27.34 25.02
N ALA A 111 8.16 27.47 25.65
CA ALA A 111 8.79 26.40 26.39
C ALA A 111 7.95 26.03 27.63
N GLU A 112 7.74 24.75 27.88
CA GLU A 112 6.97 24.22 29.00
C GLU A 112 7.51 22.85 29.42
N GLY A 113 8.05 22.76 30.63
CA GLY A 113 8.68 21.53 31.13
C GLY A 113 9.86 21.10 30.27
N ASN A 114 9.85 19.82 29.84
CA ASN A 114 10.88 19.26 28.98
C ASN A 114 10.58 19.44 27.48
N GLY A 115 9.55 20.23 27.13
CA GLY A 115 9.12 20.40 25.75
C GLY A 115 8.53 21.78 25.49
N TYR A 116 7.54 21.81 24.63
CA TYR A 116 6.95 23.05 24.11
C TYR A 116 5.44 22.89 24.03
N ARG A 117 4.70 23.88 24.52
CA ARG A 117 3.26 23.99 24.27
C ARG A 117 3.02 24.90 23.10
N PHE A 118 2.21 24.43 22.16
CA PHE A 118 1.77 25.18 21.00
C PHE A 118 0.26 25.36 21.04
N TRP A 119 -0.21 26.60 20.84
CA TRP A 119 -1.60 26.92 20.58
C TRP A 119 -1.84 26.98 19.08
N VAL A 120 -2.92 26.36 18.61
CA VAL A 120 -3.40 26.45 17.23
C VAL A 120 -4.35 27.63 17.14
N LEU A 121 -4.03 28.62 16.31
CA LEU A 121 -4.80 29.85 16.16
C LEU A 121 -5.54 29.86 14.83
N ASP A 122 -6.78 30.36 14.82
CA ASP A 122 -7.52 30.60 13.60
C ASP A 122 -7.08 31.85 12.84
N GLY A 123 -7.79 32.19 11.74
CA GLY A 123 -7.49 33.37 10.93
C GLY A 123 -7.65 34.70 11.66
N GLU A 124 -8.42 34.72 12.75
CA GLU A 124 -8.65 35.86 13.61
C GLU A 124 -7.67 35.90 14.81
N GLY A 125 -6.81 34.89 14.92
CA GLY A 125 -5.85 34.74 16.00
C GLY A 125 -6.44 34.17 17.29
N GLN A 126 -7.65 33.59 17.25
CA GLN A 126 -8.25 32.93 18.41
C GLN A 126 -7.73 31.51 18.57
N SER A 127 -7.48 31.09 19.80
CA SER A 127 -7.06 29.71 20.07
C SER A 127 -8.19 28.72 19.80
N ARG A 128 -7.90 27.70 19.01
CA ARG A 128 -8.79 26.54 18.73
C ARG A 128 -8.45 25.32 19.57
N GLY A 129 -7.32 25.37 20.25
CA GLY A 129 -6.82 24.31 21.11
C GLY A 129 -5.30 24.37 21.19
N SER A 130 -4.74 23.47 21.97
CA SER A 130 -3.29 23.39 22.16
C SER A 130 -2.79 21.95 22.15
N PHE A 131 -1.49 21.79 22.01
CA PHE A 131 -0.82 20.51 22.21
C PHE A 131 0.56 20.72 22.82
N HIS A 132 1.08 19.69 23.48
CA HIS A 132 2.44 19.65 23.98
C HIS A 132 3.28 18.74 23.10
N ALA A 133 4.50 19.16 22.76
CA ALA A 133 5.44 18.38 21.96
C ALA A 133 6.86 18.45 22.54
N GLU A 134 7.55 17.32 22.47
CA GLU A 134 8.97 17.20 22.82
C GLU A 134 9.78 17.02 21.54
N LEU A 135 11.00 17.58 21.55
CA LEU A 135 11.94 17.51 20.46
C LEU A 135 13.24 16.87 20.93
N ALA A 136 13.62 15.76 20.33
CA ALA A 136 14.91 15.12 20.53
C ALA A 136 15.78 15.21 19.27
N VAL A 137 17.09 15.44 19.46
CA VAL A 137 18.09 15.46 18.38
C VAL A 137 19.17 14.46 18.73
N GLU A 138 19.35 13.42 17.90
CA GLU A 138 20.31 12.36 18.12
C GLU A 138 21.01 11.99 16.80
N GLY A 139 22.33 12.13 16.76
CA GLY A 139 23.10 11.89 15.53
C GLY A 139 22.59 12.74 14.37
N ASN A 140 22.17 12.10 13.29
CA ASN A 140 21.59 12.75 12.10
C ASN A 140 20.06 12.76 12.11
N ALA A 141 19.44 12.48 13.25
CA ALA A 141 18.00 12.39 13.37
C ALA A 141 17.42 13.44 14.32
N LEU A 142 16.19 13.82 14.01
CA LEU A 142 15.33 14.69 14.80
C LEU A 142 14.01 13.96 15.01
N GLU A 143 13.58 13.78 16.26
CA GLU A 143 12.33 13.12 16.61
C GLU A 143 11.40 14.09 17.33
N TRP A 144 10.18 14.19 16.83
CA TRP A 144 9.07 14.83 17.52
C TRP A 144 8.20 13.79 18.22
N THR A 145 7.89 14.03 19.49
CA THR A 145 6.87 13.31 20.24
C THR A 145 5.78 14.29 20.63
N ILE A 146 4.59 14.13 20.04
CA ILE A 146 3.43 14.97 20.34
C ILE A 146 2.65 14.26 21.44
N LEU A 147 2.41 14.97 22.52
CA LEU A 147 1.77 14.49 23.72
C LEU A 147 0.34 15.04 23.82
N GLN A 148 -0.02 15.62 24.90
CA GLN A 148 -1.32 16.17 25.24
C GLN A 148 -1.91 17.07 24.13
N ILE A 149 -2.84 16.55 23.34
CA ILE A 149 -3.53 17.29 22.29
C ILE A 149 -4.96 17.58 22.77
N ASP A 150 -5.41 18.83 22.65
CA ASP A 150 -6.75 19.24 23.03
C ASP A 150 -7.83 18.51 22.19
N ALA A 151 -8.90 18.06 22.84
CA ALA A 151 -10.02 17.39 22.19
C ALA A 151 -10.78 18.28 21.18
N SER A 152 -10.65 19.61 21.30
CA SER A 152 -11.20 20.58 20.36
C SER A 152 -10.55 20.55 18.98
N LEU A 153 -9.33 19.98 18.86
CA LEU A 153 -8.65 19.81 17.60
C LEU A 153 -9.06 18.47 16.96
N PRO A 154 -9.85 18.44 15.87
CA PRO A 154 -10.28 17.18 15.24
C PRO A 154 -9.15 16.47 14.52
N SER A 155 -8.16 17.21 14.05
CA SER A 155 -6.94 16.74 13.42
C SER A 155 -5.80 17.69 13.71
N LEU A 156 -4.56 17.24 13.52
CA LEU A 156 -3.37 18.04 13.75
C LEU A 156 -2.31 17.76 12.68
N SER A 157 -1.92 18.78 11.92
CA SER A 157 -0.76 18.72 11.04
C SER A 157 0.46 19.35 11.73
N PHE A 158 1.25 18.49 12.34
CA PHE A 158 2.49 18.85 13.05
C PHE A 158 3.47 17.65 13.02
N PRO A 159 4.78 17.86 12.85
CA PRO A 159 5.45 19.16 12.60
C PRO A 159 5.01 19.81 11.29
N THR A 160 5.32 21.09 11.16
CA THR A 160 5.03 21.85 9.93
C THR A 160 5.72 21.22 8.71
N PRO A 161 5.18 21.39 7.48
CA PRO A 161 5.75 20.76 6.30
C PRO A 161 7.21 21.11 6.08
N LEU A 162 7.98 20.12 5.68
CA LEU A 162 9.37 20.30 5.30
C LEU A 162 9.45 20.50 3.77
N ALA A 163 9.92 21.67 3.36
CA ALA A 163 10.08 22.02 1.95
C ALA A 163 11.29 21.33 1.34
N CYS A 164 11.19 20.94 0.06
CA CYS A 164 12.24 20.28 -0.70
C CYS A 164 12.16 20.64 -2.19
N GLU A 165 13.15 20.24 -2.98
CA GLU A 165 13.14 20.40 -4.45
C GLU A 165 12.36 19.28 -5.13
N SER A 166 12.34 18.08 -4.51
CA SER A 166 11.53 16.96 -4.98
C SER A 166 11.06 16.07 -3.83
N LEU A 167 9.83 15.54 -3.95
CA LEU A 167 9.26 14.62 -2.97
C LEU A 167 9.49 13.17 -3.38
N VAL A 168 9.78 12.32 -2.41
CA VAL A 168 9.93 10.87 -2.54
C VAL A 168 8.86 10.21 -1.71
N LEU A 169 7.90 9.57 -2.38
CA LEU A 169 6.70 9.02 -1.76
C LEU A 169 6.61 7.52 -2.01
N PRO A 170 6.44 6.68 -0.97
CA PRO A 170 6.25 5.24 -1.12
C PRO A 170 4.82 4.92 -1.58
N GLN A 171 4.34 5.64 -2.58
CA GLN A 171 3.05 5.45 -3.22
C GLN A 171 3.14 4.28 -4.20
N HIS A 172 2.42 3.18 -3.90
CA HIS A 172 2.54 1.91 -4.61
C HIS A 172 4.02 1.44 -4.65
N VAL A 173 4.59 1.22 -5.83
CA VAL A 173 6.00 0.82 -5.94
C VAL A 173 6.97 1.92 -5.53
N GLY A 174 6.57 3.18 -5.71
CA GLY A 174 7.34 4.38 -5.38
C GLY A 174 7.15 5.50 -6.40
N ARG A 175 7.14 6.73 -5.92
CA ARG A 175 6.96 7.91 -6.75
C ARG A 175 7.96 9.00 -6.41
N TRP A 176 8.59 9.57 -7.44
CA TRP A 176 9.46 10.73 -7.36
C TRP A 176 8.75 11.94 -7.98
N VAL A 177 8.29 12.88 -7.15
CA VAL A 177 7.59 14.08 -7.58
C VAL A 177 8.61 15.20 -7.76
N ARG A 178 8.81 15.66 -8.99
CA ARG A 178 9.82 16.68 -9.36
C ARG A 178 9.21 18.00 -9.84
N SER A 179 7.88 18.08 -9.83
CA SER A 179 7.15 19.29 -10.18
C SER A 179 6.17 19.64 -9.07
N PRO A 180 5.96 20.93 -8.78
CA PRO A 180 5.03 21.35 -7.73
C PRO A 180 3.63 20.78 -7.93
N MET A 181 3.06 20.24 -6.87
CA MET A 181 1.68 19.75 -6.87
C MET A 181 0.73 20.93 -6.76
N LYS A 182 -0.13 21.11 -7.77
CA LYS A 182 -1.10 22.22 -7.83
C LYS A 182 -2.21 22.11 -6.79
N GLU A 183 -2.49 20.90 -6.33
CA GLU A 183 -3.54 20.60 -5.36
C GLU A 183 -2.94 19.89 -4.15
N ARG A 184 -3.58 20.09 -3.01
CA ARG A 184 -3.22 19.33 -1.83
C ARG A 184 -3.71 17.90 -1.95
N TYR A 185 -2.84 16.96 -1.62
CA TYR A 185 -3.16 15.53 -1.56
C TYR A 185 -2.99 15.03 -0.13
N CYS A 186 -3.90 14.13 0.27
CA CYS A 186 -3.81 13.39 1.51
C CYS A 186 -3.93 11.90 1.21
N TRP A 187 -2.94 11.12 1.66
CA TRP A 187 -2.90 9.68 1.42
C TRP A 187 -2.84 8.91 2.73
N PRO A 188 -3.77 7.96 2.96
CA PRO A 188 -3.66 7.04 4.07
C PRO A 188 -2.55 6.02 3.80
N PHE A 189 -2.00 5.48 4.89
CA PHE A 189 -1.13 4.33 4.79
C PHE A 189 -1.92 3.07 4.41
N PHE A 190 -1.23 2.14 3.76
CA PHE A 190 -1.66 0.80 3.36
C PHE A 190 -2.71 0.72 2.26
N SER A 191 -3.34 1.81 1.85
CA SER A 191 -4.16 1.85 0.64
C SER A 191 -3.51 2.62 -0.52
N SER A 192 -2.60 3.53 -0.20
CA SER A 192 -1.89 4.36 -1.18
C SER A 192 -0.41 4.46 -0.87
N MET A 193 -0.06 4.63 0.42
CA MET A 193 1.32 4.63 0.90
C MET A 193 1.65 3.27 1.48
N ASN A 194 2.44 2.48 0.77
CA ASN A 194 2.74 1.08 1.12
C ASN A 194 3.69 0.93 2.30
N MET A 195 4.45 1.99 2.62
CA MET A 195 5.40 2.05 3.72
C MET A 195 5.17 3.30 4.55
N ARG A 196 5.44 3.22 5.85
CA ARG A 196 5.17 4.26 6.86
C ARG A 196 6.19 5.41 6.89
N TRP A 197 6.56 5.93 5.72
CA TRP A 197 7.50 7.03 5.59
C TRP A 197 7.17 7.94 4.41
N PHE A 198 7.81 9.07 4.33
CA PHE A 198 7.92 9.93 3.15
C PHE A 198 9.26 10.66 3.20
N GLY A 199 9.67 11.27 2.11
CA GLY A 199 10.94 11.97 2.07
C GLY A 199 10.98 13.09 1.05
N GLY A 200 12.09 13.82 1.05
CA GLY A 200 12.36 14.86 0.08
C GLY A 200 13.85 15.02 -0.18
N LEU A 201 14.17 15.61 -1.32
CA LEU A 201 15.54 15.83 -1.77
C LEU A 201 15.78 17.31 -2.08
N GLN A 202 17.01 17.80 -1.79
CA GLN A 202 17.61 19.04 -2.26
C GLN A 202 18.99 18.70 -2.84
N GLY A 203 19.07 18.61 -4.16
CA GLY A 203 20.25 18.07 -4.83
C GLY A 203 20.57 16.66 -4.32
N LEU A 204 21.78 16.49 -3.75
CA LEU A 204 22.24 15.23 -3.16
C LEU A 204 22.02 15.15 -1.63
N ASN A 205 21.23 16.02 -1.05
CA ASN A 205 20.84 15.95 0.35
C ASN A 205 19.39 15.51 0.45
N GLY A 206 19.09 14.63 1.38
CA GLY A 206 17.75 14.09 1.58
C GLY A 206 17.31 14.11 3.04
N TYR A 207 15.99 14.12 3.23
CA TYR A 207 15.39 13.75 4.50
C TYR A 207 14.47 12.55 4.31
N LEU A 208 14.42 11.72 5.34
CA LEU A 208 13.51 10.58 5.47
C LEU A 208 12.66 10.80 6.73
N ALA A 209 11.34 10.91 6.57
CA ALA A 209 10.39 11.09 7.66
C ALA A 209 9.65 9.77 7.92
N ILE A 210 9.90 9.13 9.06
CA ILE A 210 9.34 7.83 9.45
C ILE A 210 8.29 8.05 10.53
N LEU A 211 7.14 7.37 10.41
CA LEU A 211 6.11 7.31 11.43
C LEU A 211 6.22 5.97 12.20
N PRO A 212 6.98 5.90 13.30
CA PRO A 212 7.22 4.65 14.01
C PRO A 212 5.98 4.15 14.73
N GLY A 213 5.91 2.84 14.96
CA GLY A 213 4.87 2.22 15.76
C GLY A 213 3.51 2.13 15.07
N GLU A 214 2.48 1.96 15.90
CA GLU A 214 1.09 1.77 15.46
C GLU A 214 0.38 3.09 15.09
N GLN A 215 0.96 4.23 15.48
CA GLN A 215 0.33 5.54 15.26
C GLN A 215 0.25 5.92 13.79
N CYS A 216 1.05 5.28 12.91
CA CYS A 216 0.92 5.45 11.46
C CYS A 216 -0.50 5.14 10.95
N ALA A 217 -1.24 4.26 11.64
CA ALA A 217 -2.64 3.96 11.32
C ALA A 217 -3.59 5.17 11.49
N ASP A 218 -3.21 6.16 12.31
CA ASP A 218 -3.97 7.39 12.55
C ASP A 218 -3.40 8.60 11.81
N ALA A 219 -2.58 8.39 10.81
CA ALA A 219 -1.96 9.47 10.05
C ALA A 219 -2.28 9.36 8.56
N LEU A 220 -2.42 10.52 7.93
CA LEU A 220 -2.34 10.70 6.49
C LEU A 220 -1.02 11.41 6.17
N ILE A 221 -0.49 11.19 4.98
CA ILE A 221 0.54 12.05 4.43
C ILE A 221 -0.15 13.16 3.65
N SER A 222 0.00 14.38 4.13
CA SER A 222 -0.48 15.58 3.46
C SER A 222 0.66 16.21 2.69
N ALA A 223 0.49 16.35 1.38
CA ALA A 223 1.48 16.98 0.53
C ALA A 223 0.85 18.05 -0.36
N THR A 224 1.53 19.16 -0.54
CA THR A 224 1.15 20.26 -1.43
C THR A 224 2.41 20.96 -1.94
N GLU A 225 2.38 21.46 -3.18
CA GLU A 225 3.56 22.02 -3.83
C GLU A 225 4.75 21.06 -3.73
N MET A 226 5.83 21.49 -3.08
CA MET A 226 7.05 20.69 -2.84
C MET A 226 7.30 20.52 -1.35
N SER A 227 6.26 20.19 -0.59
CA SER A 227 6.35 19.97 0.85
C SER A 227 5.41 18.86 1.31
N ALA A 228 5.77 18.16 2.37
CA ALA A 228 4.94 17.12 2.97
C ALA A 228 5.01 17.17 4.50
N ALA A 229 3.91 16.74 5.13
CA ALA A 229 3.78 16.65 6.58
C ALA A 229 2.82 15.52 6.96
N PRO A 230 2.90 14.96 8.17
CA PRO A 230 1.85 14.11 8.69
C PRO A 230 0.61 14.94 9.02
N LEU A 231 -0.56 14.38 8.75
CA LEU A 231 -1.84 14.84 9.28
C LEU A 231 -2.35 13.78 10.25
N TRP A 232 -2.29 14.10 11.54
CA TRP A 232 -2.74 13.19 12.59
C TRP A 232 -4.24 13.30 12.80
N MET A 233 -4.88 12.16 13.05
CA MET A 233 -6.31 12.05 13.29
C MET A 233 -6.58 11.53 14.71
N GLN A 234 -7.73 11.89 15.26
CA GLN A 234 -8.24 11.32 16.50
C GLN A 234 -8.55 9.81 16.33
N ARG A 235 -8.46 9.05 17.43
CA ARG A 235 -8.95 7.69 17.57
C ARG A 235 -10.31 7.73 18.28
N MET A 236 -11.36 7.30 17.63
CA MET A 236 -12.70 7.31 18.22
C MET A 236 -13.02 8.68 18.86
N GLU A 237 -12.75 9.77 18.10
CA GLU A 237 -12.96 11.17 18.53
C GLU A 237 -12.15 11.60 19.76
N GLN A 238 -11.09 10.91 20.07
CA GLN A 238 -10.22 11.22 21.19
C GLN A 238 -8.75 11.16 20.77
N TRP A 239 -7.95 12.03 21.36
CA TRP A 239 -6.52 11.93 21.29
C TRP A 239 -6.01 10.90 22.30
N ARG A 240 -5.68 9.70 21.82
CA ARG A 240 -5.14 8.62 22.65
C ARG A 240 -3.73 8.27 22.21
N GLY A 241 -2.85 8.14 23.17
CA GLY A 241 -1.43 7.83 22.95
C GLY A 241 -0.66 8.98 22.30
N ASN A 242 0.63 8.87 22.30
CA ASN A 242 1.54 9.86 21.74
C ASN A 242 1.60 9.71 20.21
N ARG A 243 1.94 10.79 19.52
CA ARG A 243 2.24 10.77 18.09
C ARG A 243 3.74 10.98 17.91
N LYS A 244 4.39 10.13 17.14
CA LYS A 244 5.82 10.23 16.90
C LYS A 244 6.11 10.31 15.41
N ILE A 245 7.09 11.15 15.07
CA ILE A 245 7.69 11.17 13.76
C ILE A 245 9.18 11.43 13.90
N ARG A 246 9.98 10.66 13.16
CA ARG A 246 11.43 10.74 13.13
C ARG A 246 11.88 11.19 11.75
N TYR A 247 12.65 12.26 11.69
CA TYR A 247 13.32 12.75 10.50
C TYR A 247 14.79 12.35 10.55
N GLU A 248 15.26 11.67 9.51
CA GLU A 248 16.69 11.39 9.33
C GLU A 248 17.22 12.19 8.15
N PHE A 249 18.29 12.95 8.37
CA PHE A 249 18.94 13.73 7.32
C PHE A 249 20.15 12.96 6.80
N LEU A 250 20.25 12.83 5.48
CA LEU A 250 21.26 11.98 4.86
C LEU A 250 21.70 12.53 3.49
N ARG A 251 22.81 12.02 2.99
CA ARG A 251 23.30 12.35 1.66
C ARG A 251 22.99 11.22 0.69
N GLY A 252 22.53 11.58 -0.49
CA GLY A 252 22.19 10.65 -1.58
C GLY A 252 20.85 11.01 -2.23
N ASN A 253 20.43 10.16 -3.15
CA ASN A 253 19.15 10.25 -3.86
C ASN A 253 18.08 9.37 -3.18
N TYR A 254 16.98 9.08 -3.89
CA TYR A 254 15.89 8.23 -3.39
C TYR A 254 16.35 6.80 -3.00
N VAL A 255 17.43 6.29 -3.62
CA VAL A 255 18.00 4.98 -3.24
C VAL A 255 18.54 5.04 -1.81
N ALA A 256 19.24 6.12 -1.46
CA ALA A 256 19.74 6.32 -0.10
C ALA A 256 18.60 6.41 0.93
N LEU A 257 17.51 7.10 0.59
CA LEU A 257 16.30 7.15 1.45
C LEU A 257 15.70 5.76 1.66
N ALA A 258 15.54 5.00 0.58
CA ALA A 258 15.02 3.63 0.64
C ALA A 258 15.91 2.71 1.48
N LYS A 259 17.24 2.79 1.33
CA LYS A 259 18.20 2.02 2.14
C LYS A 259 18.18 2.42 3.62
N ALA A 260 18.02 3.69 3.93
CA ALA A 260 17.87 4.15 5.30
C ALA A 260 16.59 3.60 5.93
N PHE A 261 15.45 3.65 5.22
CA PHE A 261 14.23 3.03 5.69
C PHE A 261 14.34 1.51 5.81
N ARG A 262 15.04 0.83 4.88
CA ARG A 262 15.31 -0.60 4.98
C ARG A 262 16.07 -0.94 6.27
N ALA A 263 17.13 -0.20 6.60
CA ALA A 263 17.90 -0.39 7.83
C ALA A 263 17.02 -0.18 9.08
N TRP A 264 16.17 0.85 9.05
CA TRP A 264 15.20 1.09 10.11
C TRP A 264 14.18 -0.06 10.22
N ALA A 265 13.62 -0.55 9.11
CA ALA A 265 12.66 -1.65 9.06
C ALA A 265 13.27 -2.96 9.61
N GLN A 266 14.53 -3.25 9.28
CA GLN A 266 15.28 -4.38 9.82
C GLN A 266 15.43 -4.28 11.35
N SER A 267 15.81 -3.11 11.85
CA SER A 267 16.00 -2.88 13.29
C SER A 267 14.68 -2.88 14.07
N ASN A 268 13.55 -2.66 13.41
CA ASN A 268 12.22 -2.59 14.03
C ASN A 268 11.32 -3.81 13.73
N GLY A 269 11.90 -4.92 13.24
CA GLY A 269 11.17 -6.17 13.04
C GLY A 269 10.17 -6.18 11.89
N LEU A 270 10.24 -5.21 10.98
CA LEU A 270 9.40 -5.14 9.76
C LEU A 270 10.06 -5.82 8.55
N HIS A 271 11.21 -6.45 8.73
CA HIS A 271 11.91 -7.17 7.68
C HIS A 271 12.19 -8.60 8.12
N ARG A 272 11.80 -9.56 7.29
CA ARG A 272 12.15 -10.97 7.42
C ARG A 272 12.59 -11.48 6.07
N SER A 273 13.82 -11.96 5.97
CA SER A 273 14.39 -12.35 4.67
C SER A 273 13.64 -13.51 4.02
N LEU A 274 13.58 -13.50 2.71
CA LEU A 274 12.99 -14.55 1.89
C LEU A 274 13.70 -15.89 2.11
N THR A 275 15.03 -15.85 2.34
CA THR A 275 15.82 -17.04 2.72
C THR A 275 15.31 -17.67 4.02
N ALA A 276 14.95 -16.87 5.03
CA ALA A 276 14.37 -17.38 6.26
C ALA A 276 12.96 -17.96 6.02
N LYS A 277 12.14 -17.29 5.21
CA LYS A 277 10.80 -17.76 4.85
C LYS A 277 10.82 -19.08 4.06
N LEU A 278 11.76 -19.22 3.11
CA LEU A 278 11.98 -20.46 2.35
C LEU A 278 12.35 -21.65 3.25
N ARG A 279 13.16 -21.40 4.28
CA ARG A 279 13.54 -22.43 5.25
C ARG A 279 12.32 -22.91 6.04
N ASP A 280 11.46 -21.99 6.47
CA ASP A 280 10.28 -22.31 7.27
C ASP A 280 9.14 -22.89 6.44
N THR A 281 9.04 -22.49 5.16
CA THR A 281 7.99 -22.92 4.25
C THR A 281 8.61 -23.27 2.88
N PRO A 282 9.19 -24.48 2.72
CA PRO A 282 9.91 -24.85 1.49
C PRO A 282 9.06 -24.84 0.22
N ALA A 283 7.73 -24.95 0.35
CA ALA A 283 6.79 -24.84 -0.78
C ALA A 283 6.87 -23.48 -1.50
N LEU A 284 7.39 -22.42 -0.85
CA LEU A 284 7.64 -21.11 -1.45
C LEU A 284 8.65 -21.19 -2.62
N SER A 285 9.49 -22.23 -2.66
CA SER A 285 10.39 -22.46 -3.80
C SER A 285 9.66 -22.65 -5.13
N ALA A 286 8.37 -22.96 -5.13
CA ALA A 286 7.55 -22.99 -6.34
C ALA A 286 7.48 -21.60 -7.02
N LEU A 287 7.60 -20.53 -6.24
CA LEU A 287 7.55 -19.16 -6.74
C LEU A 287 8.95 -18.57 -6.95
N THR A 288 9.91 -18.80 -6.05
CA THR A 288 11.28 -18.25 -6.20
C THR A 288 12.09 -18.88 -7.36
N GLY A 289 11.65 -19.99 -7.89
CA GLY A 289 12.24 -20.61 -9.11
C GLY A 289 11.23 -20.82 -10.21
N GLY A 290 10.09 -20.14 -10.17
CA GLY A 290 8.99 -20.26 -11.10
C GLY A 290 8.20 -18.97 -11.22
N ARG A 291 6.93 -19.09 -11.60
CA ARG A 291 6.04 -17.94 -11.79
C ARG A 291 4.74 -18.08 -11.03
N LEU A 292 4.03 -16.96 -10.87
CA LEU A 292 2.65 -16.97 -10.42
C LEU A 292 1.71 -17.18 -11.61
N ILE A 293 0.72 -18.06 -11.44
CA ILE A 293 -0.35 -18.26 -12.42
C ILE A 293 -1.68 -18.02 -11.72
N SER A 294 -2.48 -17.08 -12.22
CA SER A 294 -3.84 -16.83 -11.74
C SER A 294 -4.85 -17.54 -12.64
N ILE A 295 -5.71 -18.36 -12.02
CA ILE A 295 -6.80 -19.07 -12.69
C ILE A 295 -8.12 -18.63 -12.07
N MET A 296 -9.02 -18.08 -12.88
CA MET A 296 -10.40 -17.79 -12.50
C MET A 296 -11.28 -18.99 -12.86
N GLN A 297 -11.85 -19.67 -11.86
CA GLN A 297 -12.73 -20.82 -12.11
C GLN A 297 -14.16 -20.37 -12.39
N ALA A 298 -14.68 -19.46 -11.56
CA ALA A 298 -16.01 -18.90 -11.75
C ALA A 298 -16.14 -17.51 -11.12
N GLU A 299 -17.08 -16.74 -11.62
CA GLU A 299 -17.47 -15.45 -11.07
C GLU A 299 -18.98 -15.22 -11.27
N PRO A 300 -19.63 -14.32 -10.50
CA PRO A 300 -20.96 -13.84 -10.84
C PRO A 300 -20.93 -13.20 -12.22
N ALA A 301 -21.90 -13.49 -13.08
CA ALA A 301 -21.98 -12.83 -14.38
C ALA A 301 -22.33 -11.37 -14.18
N GLU A 302 -21.57 -10.51 -14.83
CA GLU A 302 -21.81 -9.07 -14.79
C GLU A 302 -23.04 -8.73 -15.63
N ASP A 303 -24.03 -8.09 -15.01
CA ASP A 303 -25.06 -7.36 -15.76
C ASP A 303 -24.45 -6.03 -16.24
N PRO A 304 -24.41 -5.74 -17.54
CA PRO A 304 -23.92 -4.46 -18.04
C PRO A 304 -24.64 -3.25 -17.45
N GLN A 305 -25.92 -3.38 -17.10
CA GLN A 305 -26.72 -2.33 -16.44
C GLN A 305 -26.27 -2.13 -14.99
N TYR A 306 -25.80 -3.18 -14.36
CA TYR A 306 -25.26 -3.21 -13.01
C TYR A 306 -23.98 -2.35 -12.85
N TYR A 307 -23.18 -2.18 -13.90
CA TYR A 307 -22.01 -1.30 -13.88
C TYR A 307 -22.34 0.19 -14.03
N GLN A 308 -23.45 0.51 -14.67
CA GLN A 308 -23.86 1.92 -14.86
C GLN A 308 -24.47 2.51 -13.58
N ASP A 309 -25.14 1.69 -12.76
CA ASP A 309 -25.82 2.13 -11.52
C ASP A 309 -24.91 2.05 -10.26
N ARG A 310 -23.66 1.67 -10.41
CA ARG A 310 -22.68 1.51 -9.30
C ARG A 310 -22.52 2.74 -8.42
N LEU A 311 -22.76 3.93 -8.97
CA LEU A 311 -22.47 5.19 -8.31
C LEU A 311 -23.64 5.74 -7.50
N THR A 312 -24.85 5.26 -7.72
CA THR A 312 -26.05 5.90 -7.19
C THR A 312 -26.99 5.00 -6.39
N THR A 313 -27.10 3.70 -6.72
CA THR A 313 -28.02 2.80 -6.00
C THR A 313 -27.54 1.34 -6.12
N PRO A 314 -27.44 0.57 -5.02
CA PRO A 314 -27.23 -0.86 -5.14
C PRO A 314 -28.46 -1.46 -5.86
N PRO A 315 -28.27 -2.30 -6.90
CA PRO A 315 -29.40 -2.89 -7.60
C PRO A 315 -30.26 -3.72 -6.65
N ALA A 316 -31.55 -3.48 -6.72
CA ALA A 316 -32.55 -4.34 -6.08
C ALA A 316 -32.64 -5.62 -6.92
N GLY A 317 -31.94 -6.68 -6.49
CA GLY A 317 -31.99 -7.98 -7.16
C GLY A 317 -30.84 -8.87 -6.73
N ASN A 318 -31.05 -10.16 -6.86
CA ASN A 318 -30.00 -11.16 -6.63
C ASN A 318 -29.29 -11.44 -7.97
N PRO A 319 -28.06 -10.90 -8.21
CA PRO A 319 -27.30 -11.20 -9.43
C PRO A 319 -26.87 -12.68 -9.51
N ALA A 320 -27.10 -13.49 -8.47
CA ALA A 320 -26.78 -14.93 -8.46
C ALA A 320 -27.47 -15.76 -9.55
N SER A 321 -28.43 -15.19 -10.29
CA SER A 321 -29.00 -15.90 -11.43
C SER A 321 -28.02 -16.09 -12.59
N GLN A 322 -26.87 -15.42 -12.57
CA GLN A 322 -25.91 -15.44 -13.67
C GLN A 322 -24.50 -15.79 -13.18
N PHE A 323 -24.29 -17.05 -12.87
CA PHE A 323 -22.97 -17.62 -12.60
C PHE A 323 -22.24 -17.87 -13.93
N ARG A 324 -21.05 -17.30 -14.06
CA ARG A 324 -20.16 -17.54 -15.21
C ARG A 324 -19.10 -18.56 -14.82
N LEU A 325 -19.22 -19.77 -15.39
CA LEU A 325 -18.21 -20.80 -15.29
C LEU A 325 -17.12 -20.56 -16.35
N HIS A 326 -15.87 -20.46 -15.93
CA HIS A 326 -14.71 -20.36 -16.82
C HIS A 326 -13.97 -21.69 -16.93
N LEU A 327 -13.74 -22.36 -15.80
CA LEU A 327 -12.95 -23.58 -15.69
C LEU A 327 -13.49 -24.49 -14.60
N THR A 328 -13.76 -25.74 -14.94
CA THR A 328 -14.04 -26.79 -13.95
C THR A 328 -12.76 -27.23 -13.23
N HIS A 329 -12.91 -27.97 -12.13
CA HIS A 329 -11.77 -28.59 -11.43
C HIS A 329 -11.01 -29.55 -12.34
N SER A 330 -11.71 -30.33 -13.15
CA SER A 330 -11.12 -31.26 -14.11
C SER A 330 -10.30 -30.53 -15.20
N GLN A 331 -10.83 -29.45 -15.79
CA GLN A 331 -10.11 -28.62 -16.76
C GLN A 331 -8.89 -27.94 -16.13
N THR A 332 -9.03 -27.45 -14.90
CA THR A 332 -7.91 -26.89 -14.13
C THR A 332 -6.82 -27.93 -13.90
N ALA A 333 -7.19 -29.17 -13.52
CA ALA A 333 -6.25 -30.26 -13.34
C ALA A 333 -5.51 -30.62 -14.65
N GLN A 334 -6.17 -30.52 -15.79
CA GLN A 334 -5.53 -30.71 -17.09
C GLN A 334 -4.51 -29.62 -17.36
N ILE A 335 -4.84 -28.33 -17.12
CA ILE A 335 -3.89 -27.23 -17.26
C ILE A 335 -2.65 -27.47 -16.40
N LEU A 336 -2.82 -27.83 -15.11
CA LEU A 336 -1.67 -28.10 -14.23
C LEU A 336 -0.75 -29.22 -14.78
N ARG A 337 -1.31 -30.25 -15.40
CA ARG A 337 -0.51 -31.30 -16.04
C ARG A 337 0.20 -30.86 -17.31
N GLU A 338 -0.36 -29.90 -18.04
CA GLU A 338 0.20 -29.41 -19.31
C GLU A 338 1.32 -28.35 -19.08
N LEU A 339 1.37 -27.67 -17.91
CA LEU A 339 2.33 -26.60 -17.61
C LEU A 339 3.80 -27.01 -17.86
N PRO A 340 4.30 -28.19 -17.43
CA PRO A 340 5.70 -28.54 -17.68
C PRO A 340 6.02 -28.62 -19.18
N ALA A 341 5.14 -29.20 -20.00
CA ALA A 341 5.28 -29.25 -21.45
C ALA A 341 5.15 -27.86 -22.11
N ALA A 342 4.42 -26.94 -21.47
CA ALA A 342 4.34 -25.55 -21.87
C ALA A 342 5.59 -24.73 -21.49
N GLY A 343 6.61 -25.35 -20.89
CA GLY A 343 7.85 -24.70 -20.48
C GLY A 343 7.79 -24.05 -19.09
N VAL A 344 6.79 -24.40 -18.30
CA VAL A 344 6.59 -23.93 -16.92
C VAL A 344 6.66 -25.12 -15.95
N PRO A 345 7.85 -25.64 -15.64
CA PRO A 345 7.98 -26.82 -14.80
C PRO A 345 7.68 -26.55 -13.32
N ARG A 346 7.69 -25.26 -12.92
CA ARG A 346 7.50 -24.82 -11.54
C ARG A 346 6.61 -23.59 -11.50
N ALA A 347 5.58 -23.59 -10.64
CA ALA A 347 4.66 -22.47 -10.50
C ALA A 347 3.94 -22.49 -9.15
N LEU A 348 3.55 -21.31 -8.68
CA LEU A 348 2.48 -21.15 -7.69
C LEU A 348 1.21 -20.72 -8.44
N VAL A 349 0.14 -21.47 -8.27
CA VAL A 349 -1.13 -21.27 -9.00
C VAL A 349 -2.20 -20.81 -8.03
N VAL A 350 -2.75 -19.63 -8.22
CA VAL A 350 -3.85 -19.09 -7.41
C VAL A 350 -5.18 -19.45 -8.08
N LEU A 351 -6.02 -20.22 -7.37
CA LEU A 351 -7.38 -20.51 -7.79
C LEU A 351 -8.33 -19.47 -7.21
N ARG A 352 -8.93 -18.67 -8.08
CA ARG A 352 -9.96 -17.69 -7.76
C ARG A 352 -11.33 -18.22 -8.12
N GLY A 353 -12.35 -17.85 -7.36
CA GLY A 353 -13.74 -18.22 -7.66
C GLY A 353 -14.08 -19.70 -7.42
N TRP A 354 -13.28 -20.42 -6.62
CA TRP A 354 -13.52 -21.81 -6.21
C TRP A 354 -14.63 -21.97 -5.18
N ILE A 355 -15.02 -20.85 -4.53
CA ILE A 355 -16.01 -20.80 -3.46
C ILE A 355 -17.44 -20.83 -4.00
N ARG A 356 -18.40 -21.02 -3.12
CA ARG A 356 -19.83 -21.00 -3.44
C ARG A 356 -20.22 -19.71 -4.17
N GLY A 357 -20.85 -19.82 -5.33
CA GLY A 357 -21.29 -18.68 -6.15
C GLY A 357 -20.19 -17.98 -6.94
N GLY A 358 -18.95 -18.47 -6.87
CA GLY A 358 -17.82 -17.88 -7.59
C GLY A 358 -17.11 -16.75 -6.85
N TYR A 359 -16.22 -16.07 -7.56
CA TYR A 359 -15.34 -15.03 -7.04
C TYR A 359 -16.10 -13.92 -6.29
N ASP A 360 -15.68 -13.62 -5.08
CA ASP A 360 -16.22 -12.62 -4.16
C ASP A 360 -17.69 -12.80 -3.71
N TRP A 361 -18.39 -13.81 -4.22
CA TRP A 361 -19.84 -13.90 -3.98
C TRP A 361 -20.20 -14.17 -2.52
N SER A 362 -19.53 -15.11 -1.87
CA SER A 362 -20.03 -15.67 -0.60
C SER A 362 -19.18 -15.36 0.63
N HIS A 363 -18.26 -14.40 0.56
CA HIS A 363 -17.48 -14.04 1.73
C HIS A 363 -18.36 -13.47 2.86
N PRO A 364 -18.19 -13.91 4.12
CA PRO A 364 -17.22 -14.91 4.60
C PRO A 364 -17.73 -16.36 4.62
N ASP A 365 -18.87 -16.68 3.98
CA ASP A 365 -19.54 -17.99 4.02
C ASP A 365 -19.20 -18.86 2.79
N ILE A 366 -17.92 -19.13 2.63
CA ILE A 366 -17.33 -19.71 1.42
C ILE A 366 -17.63 -21.21 1.19
N TRP A 367 -18.05 -21.93 2.22
CA TRP A 367 -18.24 -23.38 2.19
C TRP A 367 -19.71 -23.79 2.10
N PRO A 368 -20.06 -24.88 1.38
CA PRO A 368 -19.21 -25.71 0.53
C PRO A 368 -18.76 -24.98 -0.76
N PRO A 369 -17.71 -25.48 -1.47
CA PRO A 369 -17.40 -25.02 -2.83
C PRO A 369 -18.59 -25.18 -3.77
N ASP A 370 -18.60 -24.44 -4.87
CA ASP A 370 -19.68 -24.53 -5.85
C ASP A 370 -19.62 -25.86 -6.62
N ASP A 371 -20.69 -26.64 -6.60
CA ASP A 371 -20.78 -27.97 -7.20
C ASP A 371 -20.71 -27.97 -8.74
N ARG A 372 -21.02 -26.81 -9.36
CA ARG A 372 -20.88 -26.60 -10.81
C ARG A 372 -19.40 -26.62 -11.27
N LEU A 373 -18.46 -26.42 -10.35
CA LEU A 373 -17.01 -26.52 -10.62
C LEU A 373 -16.53 -27.97 -10.66
N GLY A 374 -17.20 -28.87 -9.93
CA GLY A 374 -16.83 -30.25 -9.71
C GLY A 374 -16.95 -30.67 -8.24
N SER A 375 -16.48 -31.87 -7.93
CA SER A 375 -16.57 -32.39 -6.56
C SER A 375 -15.50 -31.80 -5.62
N VAL A 376 -15.72 -31.93 -4.31
CA VAL A 376 -14.74 -31.55 -3.27
C VAL A 376 -13.48 -32.42 -3.37
N GLU A 377 -13.61 -33.67 -3.80
CA GLU A 377 -12.50 -34.60 -4.05
C GLU A 377 -11.61 -34.12 -5.20
N GLU A 378 -12.19 -33.61 -6.28
CA GLU A 378 -11.45 -33.00 -7.38
C GLU A 378 -10.72 -31.73 -6.91
N LEU A 379 -11.37 -30.88 -6.12
CA LEU A 379 -10.71 -29.70 -5.53
C LEU A 379 -9.57 -30.10 -4.59
N ARG A 380 -9.76 -31.13 -3.76
CA ARG A 380 -8.68 -31.68 -2.92
C ARG A 380 -7.49 -32.17 -3.74
N ALA A 381 -7.76 -32.86 -4.84
CA ALA A 381 -6.71 -33.32 -5.76
C ALA A 381 -5.96 -32.14 -6.40
N LEU A 382 -6.64 -31.02 -6.70
CA LEU A 382 -6.00 -29.77 -7.17
C LEU A 382 -5.09 -29.16 -6.12
N CYS A 383 -5.47 -29.17 -4.85
CA CYS A 383 -4.64 -28.60 -3.76
C CYS A 383 -3.37 -29.41 -3.49
N SER A 384 -3.28 -30.66 -3.95
CA SER A 384 -2.14 -31.55 -3.75
C SER A 384 -1.57 -32.07 -5.07
N PRO A 385 -1.19 -31.20 -6.01
CA PRO A 385 -0.62 -31.64 -7.28
C PRO A 385 0.74 -32.31 -7.08
N LYS A 386 1.06 -33.26 -7.95
CA LYS A 386 2.39 -33.89 -7.96
C LYS A 386 3.43 -32.92 -8.52
N GLY A 387 4.64 -32.93 -7.95
CA GLY A 387 5.78 -32.16 -8.43
C GLY A 387 5.89 -30.75 -7.83
N PRO A 388 6.59 -29.85 -8.50
CA PRO A 388 6.96 -28.52 -7.98
C PRO A 388 5.90 -27.43 -8.21
N ILE A 389 4.68 -27.82 -8.58
CA ILE A 389 3.54 -26.90 -8.66
C ILE A 389 2.89 -26.82 -7.27
N VAL A 390 2.55 -25.62 -6.83
CA VAL A 390 1.82 -25.37 -5.58
C VAL A 390 0.55 -24.62 -5.92
N VAL A 391 -0.59 -25.08 -5.37
CA VAL A 391 -1.88 -24.42 -5.55
C VAL A 391 -2.22 -23.62 -4.30
N ALA A 392 -2.56 -22.36 -4.49
CA ALA A 392 -3.08 -21.43 -3.48
C ALA A 392 -4.59 -21.26 -3.70
N LEU A 393 -5.35 -21.30 -2.62
CA LEU A 393 -6.75 -20.93 -2.63
C LEU A 393 -6.90 -19.45 -2.32
N HIS A 394 -7.64 -18.72 -3.15
CA HIS A 394 -8.01 -17.33 -2.90
C HIS A 394 -9.14 -17.24 -1.88
N ASP A 395 -9.01 -16.34 -0.92
CA ASP A 395 -10.03 -16.05 0.09
C ASP A 395 -9.98 -14.57 0.51
N ASN A 396 -11.07 -14.07 1.14
CA ASN A 396 -11.18 -12.69 1.58
C ASN A 396 -11.89 -12.63 2.94
N TYR A 397 -11.31 -11.90 3.88
CA TYR A 397 -11.82 -11.70 5.24
C TYR A 397 -11.96 -10.23 5.63
N GLN A 398 -11.94 -9.35 4.63
CA GLN A 398 -12.21 -7.93 4.74
C GLN A 398 -13.66 -7.60 4.38
N ASP A 399 -14.22 -8.32 3.40
CA ASP A 399 -15.51 -8.02 2.82
C ASP A 399 -16.60 -8.98 3.29
N SER A 400 -17.79 -8.44 3.51
CA SER A 400 -19.03 -9.19 3.77
C SER A 400 -20.15 -8.67 2.90
N TYR A 401 -21.05 -9.55 2.48
CA TYR A 401 -22.17 -9.21 1.59
C TYR A 401 -23.51 -9.51 2.25
N LYS A 402 -24.53 -8.65 2.00
CA LYS A 402 -25.85 -8.74 2.65
C LYS A 402 -26.60 -10.05 2.41
N HIS A 403 -26.32 -10.70 1.28
CA HIS A 403 -27.01 -11.93 0.90
C HIS A 403 -26.42 -13.19 1.57
N ASN A 404 -25.37 -13.05 2.36
CA ASN A 404 -24.72 -14.18 3.03
C ASN A 404 -25.29 -14.47 4.41
N PRO A 405 -25.34 -15.76 4.83
CA PRO A 405 -25.94 -16.18 6.11
C PRO A 405 -25.34 -15.50 7.34
N SER A 406 -24.04 -15.19 7.32
CA SER A 406 -23.36 -14.51 8.44
C SER A 406 -23.72 -13.03 8.59
N TRP A 407 -24.40 -12.42 7.61
CA TRP A 407 -24.80 -11.02 7.65
C TRP A 407 -25.77 -10.73 8.81
N PRO A 408 -25.65 -9.59 9.54
CA PRO A 408 -24.58 -8.59 9.53
C PRO A 408 -23.46 -8.87 10.54
N GLY A 409 -23.23 -10.13 10.89
CA GLY A 409 -22.30 -10.55 11.92
C GLY A 409 -20.87 -10.11 11.64
N GLY A 410 -20.30 -9.35 12.58
CA GLY A 410 -18.92 -8.89 12.46
C GLY A 410 -18.69 -7.71 11.54
N VAL A 411 -19.72 -7.14 10.93
CA VAL A 411 -19.57 -5.94 10.09
C VAL A 411 -19.32 -4.71 10.97
N ASP A 412 -18.33 -3.92 10.61
CA ASP A 412 -18.03 -2.65 11.27
C ASP A 412 -19.19 -1.66 11.15
N ARG A 413 -19.29 -0.76 12.11
CA ARG A 413 -20.35 0.25 12.15
C ARG A 413 -19.76 1.66 12.18
N THR A 414 -20.42 2.56 11.44
CA THR A 414 -20.19 4.00 11.56
C THR A 414 -20.65 4.50 12.94
N ARG A 415 -20.33 5.76 13.24
CA ARG A 415 -20.80 6.43 14.46
C ARG A 415 -22.31 6.42 14.60
N GLU A 416 -23.04 6.56 13.49
CA GLU A 416 -24.52 6.49 13.42
C GLU A 416 -25.05 5.07 13.43
N GLN A 417 -24.21 4.08 13.78
CA GLN A 417 -24.58 2.65 13.87
C GLN A 417 -25.00 2.04 12.53
N ARG A 418 -24.66 2.65 11.41
CA ARG A 418 -24.89 2.07 10.08
C ARG A 418 -23.74 1.11 9.74
N PRO A 419 -24.01 0.00 9.01
CA PRO A 419 -22.95 -0.87 8.49
C PRO A 419 -21.93 -0.08 7.66
N LEU A 420 -20.67 -0.24 7.95
CA LEU A 420 -19.58 0.43 7.23
C LEU A 420 -19.47 -0.14 5.82
N ARG A 421 -19.65 0.72 4.81
CA ARG A 421 -19.56 0.31 3.41
C ARG A 421 -18.12 0.13 2.98
N GLY A 422 -17.87 -0.97 2.27
CA GLY A 422 -16.66 -1.23 1.52
C GLY A 422 -16.82 -0.86 0.04
N GLY A 423 -16.03 -1.54 -0.81
CA GLY A 423 -16.10 -1.41 -2.26
C GLY A 423 -17.33 -2.06 -2.87
N TYR A 424 -17.40 -1.91 -4.17
CA TYR A 424 -18.35 -2.62 -4.99
C TYR A 424 -17.56 -3.60 -5.88
N TRP A 425 -17.66 -4.87 -5.55
CA TRP A 425 -16.87 -5.94 -6.17
C TRP A 425 -17.77 -6.93 -6.91
N ALA A 426 -17.23 -8.07 -7.34
CA ALA A 426 -17.99 -9.10 -8.03
C ALA A 426 -19.17 -9.63 -7.19
N GLY A 427 -19.04 -9.68 -5.86
CA GLY A 427 -20.13 -10.02 -4.94
C GLY A 427 -21.17 -8.92 -4.71
N GLY A 428 -21.03 -7.75 -5.30
CA GLY A 428 -21.90 -6.58 -5.11
C GLY A 428 -21.35 -5.55 -4.12
N GLN A 429 -22.23 -4.82 -3.43
CA GLN A 429 -21.82 -3.88 -2.38
C GLN A 429 -21.26 -4.65 -1.19
N ALA A 430 -19.95 -4.53 -1.00
CA ALA A 430 -19.26 -5.07 0.17
C ALA A 430 -19.44 -4.18 1.39
N TYR A 431 -19.28 -4.77 2.56
CA TYR A 431 -19.24 -4.11 3.85
C TYR A 431 -18.03 -4.60 4.64
N ILE A 432 -17.39 -3.68 5.33
CA ILE A 432 -16.13 -3.96 6.01
C ILE A 432 -16.37 -4.85 7.23
N LEU A 433 -15.64 -5.96 7.29
CA LEU A 433 -15.57 -6.81 8.47
C LEU A 433 -14.60 -6.22 9.50
N ASN A 434 -15.02 -6.22 10.75
CA ASN A 434 -14.15 -6.00 11.89
C ASN A 434 -12.99 -7.01 11.85
N ALA A 435 -11.77 -6.56 12.04
CA ALA A 435 -10.59 -7.42 11.90
C ALA A 435 -10.62 -8.63 12.84
N ALA A 436 -11.16 -8.49 14.07
CA ALA A 436 -11.33 -9.63 14.99
C ALA A 436 -12.39 -10.64 14.49
N ALA A 437 -13.45 -10.15 13.85
CA ALA A 437 -14.43 -11.02 13.21
C ALA A 437 -13.84 -11.73 11.99
N GLY A 438 -13.04 -11.04 11.17
CA GLY A 438 -12.29 -11.63 10.06
C GLY A 438 -11.42 -12.81 10.52
N VAL A 439 -10.66 -12.64 11.60
CA VAL A 439 -9.87 -13.74 12.22
C VAL A 439 -10.78 -14.91 12.64
N ALA A 440 -11.91 -14.64 13.28
CA ALA A 440 -12.83 -15.69 13.72
C ALA A 440 -13.43 -16.45 12.53
N TYR A 441 -13.80 -15.76 11.45
CA TYR A 441 -14.27 -16.40 10.22
C TYR A 441 -13.17 -17.21 9.53
N ALA A 442 -11.95 -16.71 9.49
CA ALA A 442 -10.81 -17.46 8.96
C ALA A 442 -10.59 -18.77 9.73
N GLN A 443 -10.60 -18.70 11.06
CA GLN A 443 -10.48 -19.88 11.93
C GLN A 443 -11.65 -20.87 11.73
N ARG A 444 -12.87 -20.38 11.54
CA ARG A 444 -14.04 -21.20 11.23
C ARG A 444 -13.84 -21.93 9.90
N ASN A 445 -13.49 -21.18 8.86
CA ASN A 445 -13.38 -21.69 7.49
C ASN A 445 -12.18 -22.63 7.34
N TRP A 446 -11.08 -22.37 8.05
CA TRP A 446 -9.88 -23.20 8.02
C TRP A 446 -10.15 -24.65 8.42
N LYS A 447 -11.10 -24.90 9.32
CA LYS A 447 -11.52 -26.27 9.70
C LYS A 447 -11.98 -27.12 8.51
N MET A 448 -12.52 -26.45 7.48
CA MET A 448 -12.95 -27.10 6.22
C MET A 448 -11.83 -27.04 5.18
N ILE A 449 -11.20 -25.88 4.99
CA ILE A 449 -10.14 -25.68 3.99
C ILE A 449 -8.97 -26.63 4.23
N GLN A 450 -8.53 -26.83 5.48
CA GLN A 450 -7.42 -27.73 5.79
C GLN A 450 -7.64 -29.18 5.32
N GLN A 451 -8.90 -29.64 5.17
CA GLN A 451 -9.22 -30.96 4.67
C GLN A 451 -8.92 -31.12 3.18
N LEU A 452 -8.80 -30.00 2.46
CA LEU A 452 -8.34 -29.97 1.07
C LEU A 452 -6.82 -30.14 0.96
N GLY A 453 -6.07 -29.91 2.05
CA GLY A 453 -4.61 -30.00 2.10
C GLY A 453 -3.89 -28.88 1.33
N PRO A 454 -4.34 -27.61 1.36
CA PRO A 454 -3.69 -26.56 0.60
C PRO A 454 -2.29 -26.28 1.16
N ARG A 455 -1.33 -26.06 0.27
CA ARG A 455 0.04 -25.68 0.62
C ARG A 455 0.27 -24.17 0.55
N ALA A 456 -0.69 -23.43 0.01
CA ALA A 456 -0.66 -21.99 -0.12
C ALA A 456 -2.06 -21.39 -0.01
N MET A 457 -2.13 -20.13 0.45
CA MET A 457 -3.34 -19.32 0.50
C MET A 457 -3.03 -17.93 -0.07
N PHE A 458 -3.99 -17.33 -0.74
CA PHE A 458 -3.98 -15.92 -1.11
C PHE A 458 -5.12 -15.22 -0.38
N ILE A 459 -4.77 -14.32 0.54
CA ILE A 459 -5.75 -13.53 1.30
C ILE A 459 -5.85 -12.14 0.70
N ASP A 460 -6.96 -11.91 0.04
CA ASP A 460 -7.23 -10.70 -0.73
C ASP A 460 -7.47 -9.49 0.18
N THR A 461 -7.27 -8.28 -0.33
CA THR A 461 -7.57 -6.95 0.23
C THR A 461 -6.86 -6.54 1.52
N VAL A 462 -6.56 -7.44 2.45
CA VAL A 462 -6.09 -7.15 3.81
C VAL A 462 -4.86 -6.23 3.87
N THR A 463 -3.99 -6.28 2.86
CA THR A 463 -2.80 -5.41 2.75
C THR A 463 -2.96 -4.31 1.71
N ALA A 464 -4.12 -4.22 1.07
CA ALA A 464 -4.45 -3.25 0.02
C ALA A 464 -5.40 -2.14 0.48
N THR A 465 -5.79 -2.14 1.74
CA THR A 465 -6.82 -1.26 2.28
C THR A 465 -6.27 -0.41 3.42
N GLN A 466 -6.88 0.75 3.62
CA GLN A 466 -6.64 1.57 4.81
C GLN A 466 -7.12 0.87 6.07
N THR A 467 -6.76 1.42 7.22
CA THR A 467 -7.27 0.99 8.51
C THR A 467 -8.61 1.66 8.84
N TYR A 468 -9.51 0.93 9.49
CA TYR A 468 -10.87 1.38 9.81
C TYR A 468 -11.11 1.51 11.32
N GLN A 469 -12.14 2.28 11.67
CA GLN A 469 -12.68 2.34 13.01
C GLN A 469 -14.09 1.72 13.04
N SER A 470 -14.43 1.03 14.12
CA SER A 470 -15.76 0.49 14.35
C SER A 470 -16.38 1.07 15.61
N TYR A 471 -17.58 1.60 15.48
CA TYR A 471 -18.40 2.08 16.60
C TYR A 471 -19.45 1.04 17.03
N ASP A 472 -19.32 -0.23 16.62
CA ASP A 472 -20.16 -1.31 17.13
C ASP A 472 -19.90 -1.49 18.64
N PRO A 473 -20.91 -1.29 19.53
CA PRO A 473 -20.71 -1.44 20.98
C PRO A 473 -20.18 -2.82 21.39
N ALA A 474 -20.47 -3.86 20.60
CA ALA A 474 -19.98 -5.22 20.84
C ALA A 474 -18.53 -5.43 20.37
N ARG A 475 -18.03 -4.55 19.49
CA ARG A 475 -16.71 -4.68 18.84
C ARG A 475 -16.14 -3.31 18.51
N LEU A 476 -16.01 -2.46 19.53
CA LEU A 476 -15.31 -1.19 19.37
C LEU A 476 -13.89 -1.45 18.89
N GLN A 477 -13.48 -0.74 17.83
CA GLN A 477 -12.14 -0.90 17.25
C GLN A 477 -11.65 0.43 16.75
N HIS A 478 -10.43 0.79 17.10
CA HIS A 478 -9.74 1.92 16.48
C HIS A 478 -8.75 1.44 15.41
N ARG A 479 -8.25 2.35 14.56
CA ARG A 479 -7.40 2.01 13.37
C ARG A 479 -6.16 1.18 13.70
N ALA A 480 -5.48 1.45 14.81
CA ALA A 480 -4.31 0.65 15.19
C ALA A 480 -4.69 -0.78 15.63
N GLU A 481 -5.86 -0.97 16.25
CA GLU A 481 -6.39 -2.31 16.55
C GLU A 481 -6.79 -3.06 15.28
N ASP A 482 -7.33 -2.34 14.30
CA ASP A 482 -7.64 -2.88 12.98
C ASP A 482 -6.36 -3.38 12.28
N MET A 483 -5.33 -2.54 12.19
CA MET A 483 -4.01 -2.94 11.64
C MET A 483 -3.43 -4.15 12.38
N ALA A 484 -3.51 -4.16 13.70
CA ALA A 484 -3.07 -5.30 14.50
C ALA A 484 -3.90 -6.57 14.23
N GLY A 485 -5.19 -6.39 13.96
CA GLY A 485 -6.12 -7.46 13.58
C GLY A 485 -5.80 -8.04 12.21
N MET A 486 -5.54 -7.19 11.22
CA MET A 486 -5.06 -7.59 9.89
C MET A 486 -3.76 -8.40 9.99
N ALA A 487 -2.79 -7.93 10.79
CA ALA A 487 -1.55 -8.65 11.03
C ALA A 487 -1.78 -10.01 11.74
N ARG A 488 -2.76 -10.10 12.65
CA ARG A 488 -3.15 -11.39 13.30
C ARG A 488 -3.77 -12.35 12.29
N LEU A 489 -4.61 -11.87 11.38
CA LEU A 489 -5.20 -12.68 10.32
C LEU A 489 -4.12 -13.31 9.42
N LEU A 490 -3.18 -12.51 8.98
CA LEU A 490 -2.06 -13.00 8.16
C LEU A 490 -1.20 -14.02 8.94
N ARG A 491 -0.90 -13.73 10.21
CA ARG A 491 -0.14 -14.64 11.08
C ARG A 491 -0.86 -15.96 11.29
N PHE A 492 -2.18 -15.96 11.48
CA PHE A 492 -2.96 -17.18 11.61
C PHE A 492 -2.74 -18.13 10.43
N PHE A 493 -2.82 -17.66 9.19
CA PHE A 493 -2.57 -18.51 8.02
C PHE A 493 -1.12 -18.97 7.95
N LYS A 494 -0.17 -18.10 8.31
CA LYS A 494 1.25 -18.49 8.35
C LYS A 494 1.52 -19.60 9.39
N GLU A 495 0.89 -19.53 10.54
CA GLU A 495 0.94 -20.56 11.58
C GLU A 495 0.28 -21.88 11.15
N CYS A 496 -0.63 -21.86 10.19
CA CYS A 496 -1.16 -23.05 9.53
C CYS A 496 -0.14 -23.74 8.59
N GLY A 497 1.05 -23.18 8.41
CA GLY A 497 2.15 -23.79 7.63
C GLY A 497 2.06 -23.58 6.12
N VAL A 498 1.22 -22.67 5.63
CA VAL A 498 1.03 -22.41 4.21
C VAL A 498 1.94 -21.30 3.70
N VAL A 499 2.25 -21.32 2.41
CA VAL A 499 2.78 -20.17 1.68
C VAL A 499 1.67 -19.13 1.58
N LEU A 500 1.93 -17.90 1.99
CA LEU A 500 0.92 -16.86 2.13
C LEU A 500 1.14 -15.71 1.16
N GLY A 501 0.12 -15.40 0.37
CA GLY A 501 0.08 -14.21 -0.47
C GLY A 501 -1.02 -13.25 -0.09
N SER A 502 -0.89 -11.99 -0.54
CA SER A 502 -1.93 -10.97 -0.39
C SER A 502 -1.88 -9.94 -1.53
N GLU A 503 -2.94 -9.16 -1.66
CA GLU A 503 -3.03 -8.06 -2.60
C GLU A 503 -2.28 -6.84 -2.05
N GLU A 504 -1.53 -6.13 -2.87
CA GLU A 504 -0.73 -4.94 -2.53
C GLU A 504 0.24 -5.14 -1.34
N GLY A 505 1.40 -4.53 -1.46
CA GLY A 505 2.36 -4.55 -0.37
C GLY A 505 2.02 -3.53 0.72
N ALA A 506 2.02 -3.98 1.97
CA ALA A 506 2.03 -3.12 3.15
C ALA A 506 3.14 -3.55 4.09
N ASP A 507 3.91 -2.61 4.63
CA ASP A 507 5.11 -2.91 5.41
C ASP A 507 4.82 -3.76 6.67
N PHE A 508 3.64 -3.62 7.29
CA PHE A 508 3.25 -4.45 8.43
C PHE A 508 3.05 -5.93 8.06
N GLY A 509 2.80 -6.24 6.79
CA GLY A 509 2.63 -7.60 6.27
C GLY A 509 3.95 -8.32 5.98
N ILE A 510 5.05 -7.60 5.77
CA ILE A 510 6.34 -8.15 5.35
C ILE A 510 6.86 -9.28 6.26
N PRO A 511 6.77 -9.22 7.59
CA PRO A 511 7.26 -10.32 8.42
C PRO A 511 6.54 -11.66 8.20
N THR A 512 5.32 -11.62 7.66
CA THR A 512 4.39 -12.76 7.59
C THR A 512 4.11 -13.23 6.17
N VAL A 513 3.83 -12.30 5.24
CA VAL A 513 3.42 -12.59 3.86
C VAL A 513 4.64 -13.00 3.01
N ASP A 514 4.48 -14.01 2.16
CA ASP A 514 5.55 -14.53 1.31
C ASP A 514 5.58 -13.90 -0.08
N TRP A 515 4.41 -13.47 -0.61
CA TRP A 515 4.35 -12.71 -1.87
C TRP A 515 3.20 -11.71 -1.89
N PHE A 516 3.37 -10.65 -2.72
CA PHE A 516 2.33 -9.66 -2.99
C PHE A 516 2.04 -9.51 -4.48
N GLU A 517 0.77 -9.28 -4.82
CA GLU A 517 0.36 -8.77 -6.11
C GLU A 517 0.34 -7.23 -6.04
N ASN A 518 1.43 -6.58 -6.46
CA ASN A 518 1.61 -5.14 -6.32
C ASN A 518 1.08 -4.34 -7.51
N ARG A 519 0.32 -3.28 -7.22
CA ARG A 519 -0.09 -2.29 -8.23
C ARG A 519 1.08 -1.36 -8.54
N HIS A 520 1.37 -1.20 -9.82
CA HIS A 520 2.32 -0.19 -10.27
C HIS A 520 2.12 0.15 -11.74
N ILE A 521 2.34 1.40 -12.02
CA ILE A 521 2.28 1.98 -13.35
C ILE A 521 3.59 2.72 -13.52
N ARG A 522 4.35 2.37 -14.57
CA ARG A 522 5.54 3.15 -14.91
C ARG A 522 5.11 4.47 -15.55
N ARG A 523 5.61 5.56 -15.00
CA ARG A 523 5.67 6.87 -15.65
C ARG A 523 7.12 7.26 -15.71
N ALA A 524 7.64 7.50 -16.93
CA ALA A 524 9.03 7.88 -17.12
C ALA A 524 9.41 9.02 -16.17
N GLY A 525 10.53 8.86 -15.45
CA GLY A 525 11.04 9.82 -14.49
C GLY A 525 10.21 10.09 -13.24
N GLU A 526 9.01 9.53 -13.11
CA GLU A 526 8.20 9.66 -11.88
C GLU A 526 8.16 8.39 -11.06
N THR A 527 8.11 7.22 -11.71
CA THR A 527 8.03 5.94 -11.01
C THR A 527 9.42 5.44 -10.67
N ILE A 528 9.66 5.18 -9.40
CA ILE A 528 10.93 4.68 -8.87
C ILE A 528 10.67 3.44 -8.00
N PRO A 529 11.59 2.46 -7.96
CA PRO A 529 11.38 1.17 -7.30
C PRO A 529 11.64 1.22 -5.79
N LEU A 530 10.96 2.10 -5.04
CA LEU A 530 11.19 2.22 -3.59
C LEU A 530 10.84 0.93 -2.85
N TRP A 531 9.73 0.27 -3.23
CA TRP A 531 9.32 -0.97 -2.60
C TRP A 531 10.36 -2.09 -2.75
N PRO A 532 10.85 -2.44 -3.96
CA PRO A 532 11.88 -3.45 -4.08
C PRO A 532 13.25 -3.01 -3.52
N LEU A 533 13.62 -1.73 -3.55
CA LEU A 533 14.83 -1.23 -2.88
C LEU A 533 14.80 -1.49 -1.36
N VAL A 534 13.62 -1.56 -0.77
CA VAL A 534 13.46 -1.86 0.66
C VAL A 534 13.28 -3.35 0.92
N PHE A 535 12.46 -4.06 0.13
CA PHE A 535 11.92 -5.38 0.50
C PHE A 535 12.12 -6.49 -0.55
N HIS A 536 12.96 -6.31 -1.58
CA HIS A 536 13.14 -7.33 -2.62
C HIS A 536 13.53 -8.69 -2.04
N ASP A 537 14.48 -8.74 -1.11
CA ASP A 537 14.95 -9.96 -0.45
C ASP A 537 14.05 -10.44 0.71
N ALA A 538 12.95 -9.76 0.96
CA ALA A 538 12.02 -10.08 2.06
C ALA A 538 10.71 -10.70 1.58
N VAL A 539 10.29 -10.44 0.33
CA VAL A 539 9.02 -10.89 -0.21
C VAL A 539 9.08 -11.01 -1.73
N VAL A 540 8.45 -12.03 -2.29
CA VAL A 540 8.29 -12.12 -3.75
C VAL A 540 7.21 -11.13 -4.18
N ASN A 541 7.51 -10.37 -5.22
CA ASN A 541 6.57 -9.43 -5.80
C ASN A 541 6.16 -9.91 -7.19
N VAL A 542 4.90 -9.77 -7.51
CA VAL A 542 4.36 -9.91 -8.86
C VAL A 542 3.60 -8.65 -9.22
N ARG A 543 3.58 -8.31 -10.50
CA ARG A 543 2.87 -7.12 -10.96
C ARG A 543 1.37 -7.41 -11.07
N TYR A 544 0.55 -6.67 -10.31
CA TYR A 544 -0.90 -6.74 -10.42
C TYR A 544 -1.36 -6.18 -11.77
N THR A 545 -2.03 -6.99 -12.56
CA THR A 545 -2.49 -6.63 -13.90
C THR A 545 -4.02 -6.47 -14.00
N GLY A 546 -4.69 -6.28 -12.88
CA GLY A 546 -6.16 -6.23 -12.78
C GLY A 546 -6.76 -7.59 -12.42
N ASP A 547 -8.04 -7.61 -12.07
CA ASP A 547 -8.73 -8.83 -11.65
C ASP A 547 -9.08 -9.77 -12.82
N THR A 548 -10.33 -10.13 -12.94
CA THR A 548 -10.81 -11.21 -13.78
C THR A 548 -10.79 -10.90 -15.26
N THR A 549 -11.04 -9.67 -15.63
CA THR A 549 -11.33 -9.29 -17.02
C THR A 549 -10.08 -9.00 -17.84
N GLY A 550 -8.90 -8.92 -17.19
CA GLY A 550 -7.67 -8.52 -17.88
C GLY A 550 -7.76 -7.11 -18.46
N ILE A 551 -8.59 -6.25 -17.86
CA ILE A 551 -8.64 -4.84 -18.19
C ILE A 551 -7.29 -4.26 -17.77
N PRO A 552 -6.48 -3.70 -18.68
CA PRO A 552 -5.26 -3.02 -18.32
C PRO A 552 -5.57 -1.91 -17.33
N MET A 553 -4.81 -1.80 -16.25
CA MET A 553 -4.93 -0.62 -15.39
C MET A 553 -4.62 0.63 -16.22
N ALA A 554 -5.35 1.72 -15.97
CA ALA A 554 -5.11 2.98 -16.66
C ALA A 554 -3.63 3.38 -16.53
N GLY A 555 -2.93 3.51 -17.65
CA GLY A 555 -1.50 3.75 -17.70
C GLY A 555 -0.63 2.49 -17.83
N ASP A 556 -1.22 1.31 -18.05
CA ASP A 556 -0.43 0.13 -18.41
C ASP A 556 0.32 0.40 -19.73
N PRO A 557 1.65 0.30 -19.73
CA PRO A 557 2.48 0.69 -20.88
C PRO A 557 2.38 -0.23 -22.10
N GLY A 558 1.45 -1.16 -22.12
CA GLY A 558 1.32 -2.21 -23.12
C GLY A 558 1.12 -1.79 -24.58
N LYS A 559 1.32 -0.51 -24.89
CA LYS A 559 1.32 -0.01 -26.29
C LYS A 559 2.70 0.45 -26.77
N GLU A 560 3.62 0.74 -25.86
CA GLU A 560 4.90 1.36 -26.19
C GLU A 560 6.07 0.38 -26.04
N TYR A 561 5.99 -0.57 -25.13
CA TYR A 561 6.98 -1.60 -24.87
C TYR A 561 6.38 -2.82 -24.18
N PRO A 562 7.03 -3.99 -24.21
CA PRO A 562 6.56 -5.18 -23.51
C PRO A 562 6.47 -4.94 -21.99
N ALA A 563 5.28 -5.10 -21.42
CA ALA A 563 5.04 -4.82 -19.99
C ALA A 563 5.90 -5.67 -19.04
N TRP A 564 6.33 -6.87 -19.44
CA TRP A 564 7.19 -7.75 -18.65
C TRP A 564 8.62 -7.20 -18.43
N LEU A 565 9.02 -6.17 -19.18
CA LEU A 565 10.29 -5.46 -18.93
C LEU A 565 10.34 -4.81 -17.54
N LEU A 566 9.20 -4.41 -16.98
CA LEU A 566 9.13 -3.91 -15.61
C LEU A 566 9.41 -5.01 -14.58
N GLU A 567 8.96 -6.24 -14.86
CA GLU A 567 9.24 -7.40 -14.02
C GLU A 567 10.74 -7.71 -14.02
N MET A 568 11.41 -7.59 -15.18
CA MET A 568 12.86 -7.70 -15.28
C MET A 568 13.58 -6.62 -14.48
N LEU A 569 13.23 -5.33 -14.73
CA LEU A 569 13.89 -4.18 -14.10
C LEU A 569 13.77 -4.21 -12.57
N TRP A 570 12.57 -4.53 -12.05
CA TRP A 570 12.31 -4.48 -10.60
C TRP A 570 12.52 -5.81 -9.89
N GLY A 571 12.98 -6.84 -10.60
CA GLY A 571 13.25 -8.15 -10.03
C GLY A 571 11.99 -8.84 -9.53
N TYR A 572 10.89 -8.75 -10.29
CA TYR A 572 9.60 -9.36 -9.94
C TYR A 572 9.45 -10.73 -10.59
N ALA A 573 8.73 -11.63 -9.93
CA ALA A 573 8.31 -12.88 -10.56
C ALA A 573 7.23 -12.61 -11.63
N ALA A 574 7.24 -13.40 -12.70
CA ALA A 574 6.24 -13.28 -13.76
C ALA A 574 4.86 -13.67 -13.26
N LEU A 575 3.85 -12.90 -13.64
CA LEU A 575 2.43 -13.24 -13.48
C LEU A 575 1.82 -13.63 -14.83
N SER A 576 1.19 -14.79 -14.86
CA SER A 576 0.42 -15.24 -16.01
C SER A 576 -1.03 -15.54 -15.63
N ARG A 577 -1.95 -15.37 -16.59
CA ARG A 577 -3.37 -15.67 -16.40
C ARG A 577 -3.87 -16.69 -17.40
N VAL A 578 -4.67 -17.63 -16.93
CA VAL A 578 -5.46 -18.52 -17.78
C VAL A 578 -6.93 -18.16 -17.60
N LYS A 579 -7.53 -17.59 -18.64
CA LYS A 579 -8.88 -17.01 -18.58
C LYS A 579 -9.97 -18.05 -18.89
N SER A 580 -9.69 -18.98 -19.79
CA SER A 580 -10.59 -20.07 -20.13
C SER A 580 -9.80 -21.29 -20.62
N PHE A 581 -10.47 -22.43 -20.67
CA PHE A 581 -9.83 -23.66 -21.14
C PHE A 581 -9.48 -23.59 -22.63
N GLU A 582 -10.30 -22.95 -23.43
CA GLU A 582 -10.10 -22.80 -24.88
C GLU A 582 -8.88 -21.91 -25.20
N GLN A 583 -8.66 -20.88 -24.39
CA GLN A 583 -7.55 -19.93 -24.58
C GLN A 583 -6.24 -20.34 -23.88
N ARG A 584 -6.17 -21.53 -23.28
CA ARG A 584 -4.98 -21.96 -22.52
C ARG A 584 -3.71 -22.03 -23.35
N THR A 585 -3.81 -22.41 -24.63
CA THR A 585 -2.66 -22.47 -25.54
C THR A 585 -2.04 -21.10 -25.77
N GLU A 586 -2.83 -20.04 -25.93
CA GLU A 586 -2.32 -18.67 -26.01
C GLU A 586 -1.63 -18.24 -24.71
N ALA A 587 -2.16 -18.67 -23.56
CA ALA A 587 -1.51 -18.41 -22.27
C ALA A 587 -0.15 -19.12 -22.20
N TYR A 588 -0.04 -20.36 -22.70
CA TYR A 588 1.23 -21.07 -22.76
C TYR A 588 2.24 -20.40 -23.70
N ASP A 589 1.79 -19.88 -24.86
CA ASP A 589 2.66 -19.11 -25.77
C ASP A 589 3.21 -17.84 -25.09
N ARG A 590 2.36 -17.10 -24.39
CA ARG A 590 2.79 -15.94 -23.59
C ARG A 590 3.77 -16.34 -22.47
N MET A 591 3.52 -17.46 -21.79
CA MET A 591 4.44 -17.95 -20.76
C MET A 591 5.81 -18.29 -21.35
N ARG A 592 5.86 -18.95 -22.52
CA ARG A 592 7.10 -19.23 -23.25
C ARG A 592 7.84 -17.95 -23.66
N ALA A 593 7.12 -16.96 -24.17
CA ALA A 593 7.69 -15.68 -24.59
C ALA A 593 8.29 -14.87 -23.42
N THR A 594 7.81 -15.09 -22.18
CA THR A 594 8.28 -14.39 -20.98
C THR A 594 9.19 -15.24 -20.08
N ARG A 595 9.73 -16.35 -20.59
CA ARG A 595 10.70 -17.19 -19.84
C ARG A 595 11.94 -16.44 -19.34
N PRO A 596 12.47 -15.43 -20.06
CA PRO A 596 13.58 -14.62 -19.53
C PRO A 596 13.30 -14.03 -18.14
N VAL A 597 12.03 -13.66 -17.84
CA VAL A 597 11.64 -13.16 -16.51
C VAL A 597 11.86 -14.23 -15.45
N ASP A 598 11.41 -15.48 -15.70
CA ASP A 598 11.59 -16.60 -14.76
C ASP A 598 13.08 -16.89 -14.53
N ALA A 599 13.87 -16.91 -15.61
CA ALA A 599 15.30 -17.18 -15.55
C ALA A 599 16.03 -16.09 -14.75
N TRP A 600 15.73 -14.82 -15.03
CA TRP A 600 16.31 -13.68 -14.31
C TRP A 600 15.90 -13.70 -12.82
N PHE A 601 14.60 -13.82 -12.55
CA PHE A 601 14.11 -13.82 -11.17
C PHE A 601 14.72 -14.96 -10.34
N ALA A 602 14.88 -16.15 -10.92
CA ALA A 602 15.50 -17.28 -10.23
C ALA A 602 16.95 -16.99 -9.76
N LEU A 603 17.68 -16.14 -10.48
CA LEU A 603 19.06 -15.74 -10.14
C LEU A 603 19.15 -14.73 -8.99
N ILE A 604 18.11 -13.91 -8.81
CA ILE A 604 18.13 -12.75 -7.90
C ILE A 604 17.08 -12.81 -6.80
N ALA A 605 16.23 -13.84 -6.75
CA ALA A 605 15.04 -13.88 -5.88
C ALA A 605 15.32 -13.61 -4.40
N THR A 606 16.50 -13.95 -3.90
CA THR A 606 16.89 -13.74 -2.49
C THR A 606 17.85 -12.58 -2.29
N ASP A 607 18.21 -11.86 -3.36
CA ASP A 607 19.09 -10.70 -3.29
C ASP A 607 18.35 -9.46 -2.80
N SER A 608 19.03 -8.55 -2.13
CA SER A 608 18.54 -7.18 -2.00
C SER A 608 18.73 -6.41 -3.30
N MET A 609 17.82 -5.48 -3.60
CA MET A 609 18.03 -4.49 -4.64
C MET A 609 18.92 -3.38 -4.06
N ASP A 610 20.12 -3.21 -4.62
CA ASP A 610 21.12 -2.31 -4.07
C ASP A 610 21.18 -0.95 -4.75
N ASP A 611 20.80 -0.87 -6.02
CA ASP A 611 20.81 0.38 -6.76
C ASP A 611 19.77 0.39 -7.87
N HIS A 612 19.32 1.58 -8.22
CA HIS A 612 18.53 1.89 -9.40
C HIS A 612 18.93 3.24 -9.95
N ALA A 613 19.06 3.35 -11.27
CA ALA A 613 19.45 4.58 -11.94
C ALA A 613 18.74 4.75 -13.29
N PHE A 614 18.34 5.98 -13.59
CA PHE A 614 18.04 6.42 -14.94
C PHE A 614 19.37 6.73 -15.66
N LEU A 615 19.62 6.11 -16.80
CA LEU A 615 20.88 6.18 -17.51
C LEU A 615 20.85 7.13 -18.73
N SER A 616 19.66 7.42 -19.25
CA SER A 616 19.44 8.35 -20.36
C SER A 616 18.74 9.63 -19.91
N SER A 617 18.92 10.72 -20.64
CA SER A 617 18.34 12.02 -20.32
C SER A 617 16.81 12.04 -20.47
N ASP A 618 16.26 11.17 -21.30
CA ASP A 618 14.81 10.94 -21.47
C ASP A 618 14.24 9.90 -20.50
N GLU A 619 15.11 9.34 -19.62
CA GLU A 619 14.76 8.37 -18.59
C GLU A 619 14.08 7.10 -19.13
N THR A 620 14.40 6.73 -20.36
CA THR A 620 13.93 5.50 -21.00
C THR A 620 14.90 4.34 -20.87
N LEU A 621 16.17 4.59 -20.52
CA LEU A 621 17.16 3.57 -20.20
C LEU A 621 17.38 3.54 -18.70
N GLU A 622 17.06 2.42 -18.07
CA GLU A 622 17.12 2.25 -16.61
C GLU A 622 17.98 1.04 -16.25
N ARG A 623 18.70 1.14 -15.13
CA ARG A 623 19.50 0.04 -14.59
C ARG A 623 19.07 -0.28 -13.16
N THR A 624 19.04 -1.56 -12.82
CA THR A 624 18.95 -2.06 -11.45
C THR A 624 20.14 -2.97 -11.14
N GLN A 625 20.65 -2.88 -9.91
CA GLN A 625 21.73 -3.72 -9.40
C GLN A 625 21.30 -4.43 -8.11
N PHE A 626 21.74 -5.68 -7.96
CA PHE A 626 21.40 -6.56 -6.84
C PHE A 626 22.64 -6.91 -6.01
N SER A 627 22.43 -7.36 -4.77
CA SER A 627 23.50 -7.64 -3.80
C SER A 627 24.46 -8.74 -4.22
N SER A 628 24.05 -9.63 -5.12
CA SER A 628 24.94 -10.61 -5.74
C SER A 628 25.95 -10.00 -6.72
N GLY A 629 25.86 -8.70 -7.02
CA GLY A 629 26.62 -8.04 -8.09
C GLY A 629 25.94 -8.09 -9.46
N ARG A 630 24.90 -8.92 -9.63
CA ARG A 630 24.12 -9.00 -10.88
C ARG A 630 23.39 -7.70 -11.14
N SER A 631 23.28 -7.35 -12.43
CA SER A 631 22.56 -6.15 -12.85
C SER A 631 21.76 -6.36 -14.13
N ILE A 632 20.79 -5.50 -14.34
CA ILE A 632 19.98 -5.48 -15.55
C ILE A 632 19.79 -4.05 -16.03
N VAL A 633 19.92 -3.86 -17.33
CA VAL A 633 19.63 -2.61 -18.03
C VAL A 633 18.43 -2.84 -18.93
N VAL A 634 17.42 -2.01 -18.80
CA VAL A 634 16.18 -2.09 -19.59
C VAL A 634 16.02 -0.82 -20.41
N ASN A 635 15.77 -1.01 -21.69
CA ASN A 635 15.50 0.08 -22.64
C ASN A 635 14.01 0.11 -23.00
N PHE A 636 13.31 1.12 -22.53
CA PHE A 636 11.90 1.37 -22.81
C PHE A 636 11.66 2.22 -24.08
N ALA A 637 12.74 2.70 -24.72
CA ALA A 637 12.61 3.47 -25.95
C ALA A 637 12.31 2.59 -27.17
N PRO A 638 11.69 3.15 -28.23
CA PRO A 638 11.46 2.45 -29.49
C PRO A 638 12.74 2.26 -30.32
N GLU A 639 13.87 2.86 -29.92
CA GLU A 639 15.16 2.77 -30.58
C GLU A 639 16.20 2.06 -29.70
N PRO A 640 17.18 1.36 -30.28
CA PRO A 640 18.29 0.79 -29.53
C PRO A 640 19.09 1.89 -28.81
N GLN A 641 19.53 1.63 -27.59
CA GLN A 641 20.40 2.52 -26.82
C GLN A 641 21.73 1.82 -26.48
N THR A 642 22.70 2.58 -26.06
CA THR A 642 24.03 2.04 -25.71
C THR A 642 24.28 2.18 -24.20
N TYR A 643 24.73 1.11 -23.58
CA TYR A 643 25.22 1.09 -22.21
C TYR A 643 26.62 0.45 -22.17
N GLU A 644 27.61 1.17 -21.68
CA GLU A 644 29.02 0.72 -21.57
C GLU A 644 29.54 0.08 -22.86
N GLY A 645 29.26 0.71 -24.02
CA GLY A 645 29.70 0.24 -25.34
C GLY A 645 28.91 -0.96 -25.89
N ARG A 646 27.92 -1.45 -25.19
CA ARG A 646 27.03 -2.57 -25.60
C ARG A 646 25.67 -2.05 -26.01
N THR A 647 25.06 -2.64 -27.03
CA THR A 647 23.73 -2.26 -27.51
C THR A 647 22.65 -2.92 -26.63
N VAL A 648 21.73 -2.12 -26.09
CA VAL A 648 20.49 -2.59 -25.46
C VAL A 648 19.35 -2.43 -26.49
N PRO A 649 18.71 -3.52 -26.91
CA PRO A 649 17.69 -3.45 -27.98
C PRO A 649 16.53 -2.51 -27.63
N ALA A 650 15.87 -1.98 -28.66
CA ALA A 650 14.62 -1.24 -28.51
C ALA A 650 13.55 -2.11 -27.83
N GLY A 651 12.86 -1.57 -26.79
CA GLY A 651 11.88 -2.33 -26.03
C GLY A 651 12.45 -3.66 -25.50
N GLY A 652 13.70 -3.66 -25.04
CA GLY A 652 14.45 -4.84 -24.64
C GLY A 652 15.33 -4.64 -23.40
N TYR A 653 16.19 -5.57 -23.14
CA TYR A 653 17.08 -5.57 -21.97
C TYR A 653 18.47 -6.14 -22.27
N ALA A 654 19.39 -5.88 -21.35
CA ALA A 654 20.68 -6.57 -21.23
C ALA A 654 20.90 -6.92 -19.75
N ALA A 655 21.12 -8.20 -19.45
CA ALA A 655 21.41 -8.70 -18.12
C ALA A 655 22.89 -9.04 -17.98
N TYR A 656 23.44 -8.85 -16.78
CA TYR A 656 24.85 -9.06 -16.48
C TYR A 656 25.02 -9.88 -15.19
N ASP A 657 26.02 -10.73 -15.18
CA ASP A 657 26.42 -11.49 -13.99
C ASP A 657 27.20 -10.62 -12.99
N GLU A 658 27.72 -11.24 -11.94
CA GLU A 658 28.52 -10.61 -10.88
C GLU A 658 29.87 -10.08 -11.36
N HIS A 659 30.32 -10.45 -12.54
CA HIS A 659 31.59 -10.01 -13.18
C HIS A 659 31.32 -8.96 -14.27
N GLY A 660 30.08 -8.60 -14.55
CA GLY A 660 29.69 -7.69 -15.62
C GLY A 660 29.65 -8.35 -17.02
N GLU A 661 29.70 -9.68 -17.09
CA GLU A 661 29.54 -10.41 -18.33
C GLU A 661 28.06 -10.59 -18.69
N ALA A 662 27.77 -10.54 -20.00
CA ALA A 662 26.40 -10.64 -20.49
C ALA A 662 25.80 -12.03 -20.22
N LEU A 663 24.61 -12.05 -19.61
CA LEU A 663 23.82 -13.26 -19.38
C LEU A 663 22.84 -13.48 -20.53
N ALA A 664 22.80 -14.72 -21.02
CA ALA A 664 21.74 -15.19 -21.91
C ALA A 664 20.60 -15.77 -21.05
N LEU A 665 19.44 -15.11 -21.06
CA LEU A 665 18.26 -15.50 -20.27
C LEU A 665 17.18 -16.15 -21.14
#